data_9499164572d43b204df98a2aeb75aee1
#
_entry.id   9499164572d43b204df98a2aeb75aee1
#
_cell.length_a   1.000
_cell.length_b   1.000
_cell.length_c   1.000
_cell.angle_alpha   90.00
_cell.angle_beta   90.00
_cell.angle_gamma   90.00
#
_symmetry.space_group_name_H-M   'P 1'
#
loop_
_entity.id
_entity.type
_entity.pdbx_description
1 polymer ?
#
loop_
_entity_poly.entity_id
_entity_poly.type
_entity_poly.pdbx_seq_one_letter_code
_entity_poly.pdbx_strand_id
1 'polypeptide(L)'
;MDILKQLQIELGIKASQVENTVKLLDEGNTVPFIARYRKEVTGSLDDQIIRQLAERLTALRNLEEKREMVRNAITEQGAMTDELSAKLEAAMTQTEIEDIYRPYRPKRRTRASIAKEKGLAPLAEYIFGQAFLVPLEEYAAAFVDAEKGVETVEDAINGAKDILAEQFSDDADLRKMLREETMKHGQLVTKAAKEQTEPTVYEMYYDYSEPLQKAAGHRILAVNRGEKEGILTVKLEGDEEKLLQKLERKLIRKNSPAVELLQEVIADSYKRLIAPSLEREIRNDLTEKAEESAMGVFRENLKQLLLQPPIKGKTVLALDPAYRTGCKIAVIDETGKPLETTVVYPTPPQNKTAEAEKKLTALIKKYDVDLISIGNGTASRESEQFVAEMLKKLDKKVYYIIANEAGASVYSASKLGAEEFPDYDVALRSAVSIGRRIQDPLAELVKIDPKSIGVGQYQHDMNQKRLGETLGGVVEDCVNSVGVDLNTASPALLSYVAGINNTVAKNILAYREENGLFHNRKELKKVPKLGPKAFEQCAGFLRIAESDMPLDKTGVHPESYKAAEALLKLCGYSLEDVASGQVKGLANKVSMTEETAEKLGIGLPTLQDIVKELEKPGRDPRDEAPAPVLRSDVLTMEDLKEGMVLKGTVRNVIDFGVFVDIGVHQDGLVHISQICDRFIKHPLEAVKLGDIVTVKVLSVDLQRKRISLTMRGVE
;
A
#
# COMPACT_ATOMS: atom_id res chain seq x y z
N MET A 1 24.76 12.65 8.80
CA MET A 1 24.03 11.61 9.57
C MET A 1 24.57 10.23 9.19
N ASP A 2 24.75 9.33 10.15
CA ASP A 2 25.11 7.92 9.87
C ASP A 2 23.84 7.13 9.52
N ILE A 3 23.61 6.94 8.23
CA ILE A 3 22.41 6.27 7.69
C ILE A 3 22.34 4.81 8.15
N LEU A 4 23.48 4.10 8.21
CA LEU A 4 23.51 2.68 8.62
C LEU A 4 23.11 2.51 10.07
N LYS A 5 23.63 3.37 10.93
CA LYS A 5 23.27 3.40 12.36
C LYS A 5 21.81 3.76 12.58
N GLN A 6 21.28 4.71 11.80
CA GLN A 6 19.88 5.11 11.88
C GLN A 6 18.96 3.94 11.46
N LEU A 7 19.25 3.25 10.37
CA LEU A 7 18.51 2.07 9.93
C LEU A 7 18.54 0.96 10.98
N GLN A 8 19.70 0.71 11.62
CA GLN A 8 19.83 -0.25 12.71
C GLN A 8 18.88 0.05 13.87
N ILE A 9 18.80 1.32 14.29
CA ILE A 9 17.94 1.75 15.40
C ILE A 9 16.47 1.60 15.03
N GLU A 10 16.08 2.09 13.85
CA GLU A 10 14.68 2.12 13.42
C GLU A 10 14.11 0.71 13.17
N LEU A 11 14.89 -0.20 12.59
CA LEU A 11 14.45 -1.55 12.25
C LEU A 11 14.74 -2.58 13.35
N GLY A 12 15.53 -2.24 14.36
CA GLY A 12 15.86 -3.14 15.48
C GLY A 12 16.68 -4.37 15.06
N ILE A 13 17.46 -4.28 13.98
CA ILE A 13 18.30 -5.36 13.44
C ILE A 13 19.79 -5.10 13.71
N LYS A 14 20.63 -6.11 13.50
CA LYS A 14 22.08 -6.01 13.77
C LYS A 14 22.77 -5.12 12.73
N ALA A 15 23.85 -4.44 13.15
CA ALA A 15 24.63 -3.57 12.25
C ALA A 15 25.13 -4.34 11.01
N SER A 16 25.65 -5.55 11.18
CA SER A 16 26.11 -6.38 10.06
C SER A 16 25.00 -6.77 9.09
N GLN A 17 23.77 -6.93 9.57
CA GLN A 17 22.60 -7.19 8.69
C GLN A 17 22.27 -5.97 7.86
N VAL A 18 22.33 -4.77 8.46
CA VAL A 18 22.11 -3.51 7.72
C VAL A 18 23.18 -3.32 6.65
N GLU A 19 24.46 -3.37 7.03
CA GLU A 19 25.59 -3.15 6.13
C GLU A 19 25.57 -4.10 4.93
N ASN A 20 25.39 -5.40 5.20
CA ASN A 20 25.35 -6.43 4.17
C ASN A 20 24.15 -6.26 3.24
N THR A 21 22.98 -5.94 3.79
CA THR A 21 21.76 -5.75 2.98
C THR A 21 21.86 -4.50 2.12
N VAL A 22 22.34 -3.38 2.67
CA VAL A 22 22.58 -2.15 1.90
C VAL A 22 23.57 -2.41 0.77
N LYS A 23 24.69 -3.12 1.03
CA LYS A 23 25.65 -3.48 -0.01
C LYS A 23 25.00 -4.29 -1.14
N LEU A 24 24.20 -5.30 -0.81
CA LEU A 24 23.50 -6.10 -1.82
C LEU A 24 22.53 -5.25 -2.66
N LEU A 25 21.80 -4.32 -2.03
CA LEU A 25 20.90 -3.39 -2.72
C LEU A 25 21.68 -2.45 -3.65
N ASP A 26 22.82 -1.92 -3.21
CA ASP A 26 23.66 -1.04 -4.00
C ASP A 26 24.33 -1.75 -5.18
N GLU A 27 24.57 -3.05 -5.06
CA GLU A 27 24.98 -3.92 -6.16
C GLU A 27 23.86 -4.21 -7.17
N GLY A 28 22.63 -3.67 -6.94
CA GLY A 28 21.48 -3.81 -7.82
C GLY A 28 20.76 -5.16 -7.69
N ASN A 29 20.88 -5.84 -6.56
CA ASN A 29 20.07 -7.02 -6.28
C ASN A 29 18.64 -6.64 -5.89
N THR A 30 17.66 -7.40 -6.36
CA THR A 30 16.24 -7.20 -6.04
C THR A 30 15.90 -7.72 -4.65
N VAL A 31 14.87 -7.14 -4.01
CA VAL A 31 14.42 -7.58 -2.68
C VAL A 31 14.07 -9.06 -2.63
N PRO A 32 13.28 -9.63 -3.56
CA PRO A 32 12.96 -11.06 -3.54
C PRO A 32 14.20 -11.95 -3.67
N PHE A 33 15.17 -11.56 -4.51
CA PHE A 33 16.42 -12.32 -4.68
C PHE A 33 17.25 -12.32 -3.40
N ILE A 34 17.41 -11.18 -2.75
CA ILE A 34 18.13 -11.06 -1.48
C ILE A 34 17.45 -11.93 -0.41
N ALA A 35 16.15 -11.79 -0.25
CA ALA A 35 15.36 -12.54 0.75
C ALA A 35 15.44 -14.06 0.57
N ARG A 36 15.48 -14.53 -0.68
CA ARG A 36 15.46 -15.95 -0.99
C ARG A 36 16.86 -16.57 -1.08
N TYR A 37 17.82 -15.90 -1.75
CA TYR A 37 19.09 -16.50 -2.16
C TYR A 37 20.32 -15.88 -1.51
N ARG A 38 20.17 -14.91 -0.60
CA ARG A 38 21.27 -14.28 0.13
C ARG A 38 21.07 -14.26 1.65
N LYS A 39 20.36 -15.29 2.16
CA LYS A 39 20.00 -15.42 3.58
C LYS A 39 21.22 -15.47 4.51
N GLU A 40 22.28 -16.13 4.11
CA GLU A 40 23.53 -16.21 4.89
C GLU A 40 24.15 -14.83 5.08
N VAL A 41 24.12 -14.01 4.04
CA VAL A 41 24.73 -12.67 4.03
C VAL A 41 23.92 -11.70 4.88
N THR A 42 22.58 -11.80 4.82
CA THR A 42 21.65 -10.90 5.53
C THR A 42 21.29 -11.41 6.93
N GLY A 43 21.76 -12.60 7.34
CA GLY A 43 21.34 -13.21 8.59
C GLY A 43 19.84 -13.56 8.61
N SER A 44 19.33 -14.06 7.48
CA SER A 44 17.95 -14.54 7.29
C SER A 44 16.87 -13.48 7.50
N LEU A 45 17.13 -12.23 7.11
CA LEU A 45 16.07 -11.21 7.04
C LEU A 45 15.01 -11.64 6.03
N ASP A 46 13.75 -11.46 6.39
CA ASP A 46 12.62 -11.71 5.50
C ASP A 46 12.43 -10.59 4.44
N ASP A 47 11.58 -10.86 3.46
CA ASP A 47 11.27 -9.93 2.37
C ASP A 47 10.68 -8.60 2.86
N GLN A 48 9.85 -8.63 3.90
CA GLN A 48 9.21 -7.43 4.45
C GLN A 48 10.24 -6.51 5.11
N ILE A 49 11.15 -7.07 5.93
CA ILE A 49 12.22 -6.30 6.59
C ILE A 49 13.19 -5.73 5.54
N ILE A 50 13.58 -6.51 4.54
CA ILE A 50 14.47 -6.05 3.47
C ILE A 50 13.79 -4.93 2.66
N ARG A 51 12.50 -5.04 2.37
CA ARG A 51 11.74 -4.01 1.65
C ARG A 51 11.62 -2.73 2.49
N GLN A 52 11.29 -2.83 3.76
CA GLN A 52 11.28 -1.68 4.68
C GLN A 52 12.65 -1.01 4.76
N LEU A 53 13.73 -1.80 4.82
CA LEU A 53 15.09 -1.29 4.82
C LEU A 53 15.39 -0.52 3.51
N ALA A 54 15.05 -1.09 2.35
CA ALA A 54 15.26 -0.46 1.05
C ALA A 54 14.47 0.85 0.89
N GLU A 55 13.21 0.88 1.31
CA GLU A 55 12.37 2.07 1.31
C GLU A 55 12.93 3.14 2.25
N ARG A 56 13.30 2.74 3.47
CA ARG A 56 13.83 3.67 4.46
C ARG A 56 15.23 4.19 4.10
N LEU A 57 16.07 3.34 3.53
CA LEU A 57 17.38 3.73 2.97
C LEU A 57 17.22 4.84 1.92
N THR A 58 16.27 4.66 1.01
CA THR A 58 15.98 5.67 -0.02
C THR A 58 15.49 6.99 0.62
N ALA A 59 14.59 6.91 1.61
CA ALA A 59 14.12 8.10 2.32
C ALA A 59 15.24 8.84 3.06
N LEU A 60 16.14 8.12 3.74
CA LEU A 60 17.27 8.71 4.45
C LEU A 60 18.31 9.30 3.50
N ARG A 61 18.56 8.69 2.35
CA ARG A 61 19.43 9.25 1.30
C ARG A 61 18.84 10.54 0.74
N ASN A 62 17.56 10.59 0.46
CA ASN A 62 16.87 11.80 0.01
C ASN A 62 16.94 12.92 1.08
N LEU A 63 16.82 12.56 2.37
CA LEU A 63 16.96 13.51 3.47
C LEU A 63 18.38 14.08 3.53
N GLU A 64 19.40 13.23 3.35
CA GLU A 64 20.80 13.67 3.35
C GLU A 64 21.13 14.55 2.14
N GLU A 65 20.63 14.19 0.96
CA GLU A 65 20.75 15.02 -0.25
C GLU A 65 20.12 16.40 -0.05
N LYS A 66 18.93 16.43 0.55
CA LYS A 66 18.26 17.70 0.91
C LYS A 66 19.08 18.51 1.90
N ARG A 67 19.67 17.87 2.92
CA ARG A 67 20.54 18.53 3.90
C ARG A 67 21.75 19.15 3.24
N GLU A 68 22.45 18.42 2.35
CA GLU A 68 23.59 18.94 1.61
C GLU A 68 23.21 20.09 0.68
N MET A 69 22.07 19.99 -0.01
CA MET A 69 21.55 21.08 -0.84
C MET A 69 21.34 22.37 -0.02
N VAL A 70 20.72 22.24 1.16
CA VAL A 70 20.48 23.37 2.06
C VAL A 70 21.79 23.92 2.61
N ARG A 71 22.72 23.06 3.02
CA ARG A 71 24.08 23.46 3.50
C ARG A 71 24.78 24.30 2.44
N ASN A 72 24.84 23.81 1.21
CA ASN A 72 25.48 24.52 0.12
C ASN A 72 24.82 25.88 -0.16
N ALA A 73 23.48 25.93 -0.20
CA ALA A 73 22.76 27.16 -0.44
C ALA A 73 22.98 28.23 0.64
N ILE A 74 23.08 27.84 1.93
CA ILE A 74 23.41 28.77 3.02
C ILE A 74 24.88 29.19 2.99
N THR A 75 25.78 28.26 2.64
CA THR A 75 27.24 28.56 2.52
C THR A 75 27.50 29.53 1.38
N GLU A 76 26.87 29.37 0.22
CA GLU A 76 26.95 30.30 -0.90
C GLU A 76 26.51 31.72 -0.56
N GLN A 77 25.57 31.86 0.38
CA GLN A 77 25.13 33.16 0.91
C GLN A 77 26.08 33.74 1.96
N GLY A 78 27.15 33.00 2.33
CA GLY A 78 28.07 33.41 3.37
C GLY A 78 27.49 33.45 4.80
N ALA A 79 26.35 32.78 5.01
CA ALA A 79 25.58 32.78 6.23
C ALA A 79 25.76 31.54 7.12
N MET A 80 26.58 30.56 6.68
CA MET A 80 26.82 29.34 7.44
C MET A 80 27.66 29.61 8.68
N THR A 81 27.18 29.21 9.84
CA THR A 81 27.88 29.23 11.13
C THR A 81 28.02 27.84 11.71
N ASP A 82 28.93 27.64 12.66
CA ASP A 82 29.12 26.36 13.34
C ASP A 82 27.84 25.90 14.06
N GLU A 83 27.11 26.84 14.69
CA GLU A 83 25.83 26.54 15.34
C GLU A 83 24.76 26.07 14.34
N LEU A 84 24.67 26.77 13.21
CA LEU A 84 23.71 26.43 12.14
C LEU A 84 24.04 25.08 11.51
N SER A 85 25.33 24.82 11.29
CA SER A 85 25.80 23.52 10.80
C SER A 85 25.44 22.40 11.78
N ALA A 86 25.64 22.60 13.08
CA ALA A 86 25.25 21.62 14.10
C ALA A 86 23.73 21.38 14.16
N LYS A 87 22.91 22.43 14.05
CA LYS A 87 21.45 22.30 13.96
C LYS A 87 21.03 21.50 12.71
N LEU A 88 21.65 21.77 11.58
CA LEU A 88 21.38 21.08 10.33
C LEU A 88 21.76 19.59 10.39
N GLU A 89 22.91 19.27 11.04
CA GLU A 89 23.32 17.88 11.29
C GLU A 89 22.33 17.13 12.21
N ALA A 90 21.81 17.81 13.23
CA ALA A 90 20.88 17.24 14.20
C ALA A 90 19.45 17.04 13.66
N ALA A 91 19.09 17.71 12.56
CA ALA A 91 17.76 17.61 11.97
C ALA A 91 17.49 16.20 11.44
N MET A 92 16.41 15.56 11.89
CA MET A 92 16.05 14.19 11.56
C MET A 92 14.86 14.07 10.60
N THR A 93 14.23 15.21 10.28
CA THR A 93 13.09 15.26 9.37
C THR A 93 13.27 16.35 8.31
N GLN A 94 12.57 16.16 7.19
CA GLN A 94 12.56 17.15 6.12
C GLN A 94 12.00 18.48 6.60
N THR A 95 11.01 18.46 7.48
CA THR A 95 10.39 19.65 8.07
C THR A 95 11.40 20.44 8.90
N GLU A 96 12.22 19.77 9.72
CA GLU A 96 13.27 20.44 10.50
C GLU A 96 14.33 21.08 9.60
N ILE A 97 14.74 20.42 8.52
CA ILE A 97 15.66 21.00 7.53
C ILE A 97 15.04 22.22 6.83
N GLU A 98 13.77 22.15 6.44
CA GLU A 98 13.04 23.27 5.83
C GLU A 98 12.89 24.47 6.79
N ASP A 99 12.62 24.23 8.08
CA ASP A 99 12.55 25.29 9.08
C ASP A 99 13.90 26.02 9.21
N ILE A 100 15.01 25.27 9.24
CA ILE A 100 16.36 25.85 9.29
C ILE A 100 16.68 26.65 8.01
N TYR A 101 16.24 26.18 6.85
CA TYR A 101 16.48 26.83 5.57
C TYR A 101 15.59 28.06 5.33
N ARG A 102 14.47 28.16 6.01
CA ARG A 102 13.42 29.15 5.78
C ARG A 102 13.90 30.61 5.75
N PRO A 103 14.77 31.06 6.68
CA PRO A 103 15.31 32.43 6.64
C PRO A 103 16.19 32.72 5.40
N TYR A 104 16.81 31.70 4.84
CA TYR A 104 17.79 31.78 3.74
C TYR A 104 17.19 31.49 2.38
N ARG A 105 15.96 30.99 2.36
CA ARG A 105 15.27 30.63 1.11
C ARG A 105 14.91 31.90 0.32
N PRO A 106 15.16 31.92 -1.01
CA PRO A 106 14.70 33.01 -1.86
C PRO A 106 13.19 33.21 -1.71
N LYS A 107 12.78 34.39 -1.28
CA LYS A 107 11.38 34.75 -1.05
C LYS A 107 10.87 35.63 -2.19
N ARG A 108 9.57 35.51 -2.47
CA ARG A 108 8.86 36.51 -3.27
C ARG A 108 8.83 37.84 -2.49
N ARG A 109 8.57 38.95 -3.17
CA ARG A 109 8.46 40.27 -2.56
C ARG A 109 7.42 40.28 -1.43
N THR A 110 7.90 40.35 -0.18
CA THR A 110 7.10 40.36 1.07
C THR A 110 7.04 41.75 1.64
N ARG A 111 6.15 42.03 2.62
CA ARG A 111 6.13 43.28 3.35
C ARG A 111 7.47 43.54 4.03
N ALA A 112 8.06 42.52 4.64
CA ALA A 112 9.36 42.59 5.27
C ALA A 112 10.50 42.88 4.28
N SER A 113 10.51 42.25 3.10
CA SER A 113 11.52 42.52 2.07
C SER A 113 11.42 43.97 1.57
N ILE A 114 10.21 44.47 1.36
CA ILE A 114 9.96 45.86 0.98
C ILE A 114 10.48 46.81 2.08
N ALA A 115 10.20 46.53 3.35
CA ALA A 115 10.69 47.34 4.48
C ALA A 115 12.22 47.30 4.59
N LYS A 116 12.85 46.18 4.30
CA LYS A 116 14.33 46.06 4.23
C LYS A 116 14.91 46.89 3.07
N GLU A 117 14.28 46.85 1.87
CA GLU A 117 14.66 47.70 0.74
C GLU A 117 14.56 49.22 1.07
N LYS A 118 13.60 49.59 1.90
CA LYS A 118 13.46 50.95 2.43
C LYS A 118 14.51 51.37 3.50
N GLY A 119 15.35 50.40 3.92
CA GLY A 119 16.41 50.64 4.90
C GLY A 119 15.97 50.55 6.38
N LEU A 120 14.83 49.90 6.65
CA LEU A 120 14.25 49.85 8.01
C LEU A 120 14.80 48.70 8.88
N ALA A 121 15.74 47.89 8.38
CA ALA A 121 16.33 46.80 9.16
C ALA A 121 17.00 47.24 10.46
N PRO A 122 17.81 48.33 10.51
CA PRO A 122 18.41 48.80 11.79
C PRO A 122 17.36 49.24 12.81
N LEU A 123 16.21 49.79 12.38
CA LEU A 123 15.11 50.11 13.26
C LEU A 123 14.46 48.85 13.86
N ALA A 124 14.29 47.81 13.07
CA ALA A 124 13.80 46.51 13.55
C ALA A 124 14.78 45.91 14.58
N GLU A 125 16.09 45.96 14.33
CA GLU A 125 17.11 45.51 15.28
C GLU A 125 17.09 46.32 16.58
N TYR A 126 16.90 47.65 16.51
CA TYR A 126 16.77 48.51 17.68
C TYR A 126 15.58 48.14 18.54
N ILE A 127 14.41 47.92 17.92
CA ILE A 127 13.19 47.44 18.59
C ILE A 127 13.43 46.11 19.26
N PHE A 128 14.02 45.12 18.52
CA PHE A 128 14.28 43.79 19.04
C PHE A 128 15.35 43.79 20.15
N GLY A 129 16.27 44.73 20.13
CA GLY A 129 17.26 44.93 21.19
C GLY A 129 16.65 45.25 22.55
N GLN A 130 15.44 45.82 22.61
CA GLN A 130 14.64 46.09 23.82
C GLN A 130 15.37 46.93 24.87
N ALA A 131 16.30 47.74 24.44
CA ALA A 131 17.06 48.65 25.28
C ALA A 131 17.09 50.02 24.60
N PHE A 132 16.02 50.79 24.78
CA PHE A 132 15.91 52.11 24.15
C PHE A 132 16.79 53.12 24.83
N LEU A 133 17.91 53.46 24.20
CA LEU A 133 18.81 54.52 24.63
C LEU A 133 18.24 55.88 24.29
N VAL A 134 17.41 55.97 23.26
CA VAL A 134 16.67 57.12 22.79
C VAL A 134 15.21 56.68 22.65
N PRO A 135 14.21 57.58 22.90
CA PRO A 135 12.81 57.25 22.65
C PRO A 135 12.60 56.69 21.25
N LEU A 136 11.73 55.68 21.11
CA LEU A 136 11.53 54.95 19.84
C LEU A 136 11.16 55.89 18.70
N GLU A 137 10.26 56.84 18.95
CA GLU A 137 9.78 57.80 17.96
C GLU A 137 10.91 58.69 17.43
N GLU A 138 11.79 59.11 18.34
CA GLU A 138 12.95 59.96 18.02
C GLU A 138 13.96 59.17 17.18
N TYR A 139 14.21 57.90 17.51
CA TYR A 139 15.09 57.01 16.74
C TYR A 139 14.47 56.70 15.37
N ALA A 140 13.17 56.41 15.30
CA ALA A 140 12.45 56.09 14.09
C ALA A 140 12.35 57.31 13.12
N ALA A 141 12.35 58.53 13.62
CA ALA A 141 12.35 59.74 12.81
C ALA A 141 13.56 59.81 11.85
N ALA A 142 14.70 59.23 12.23
CA ALA A 142 15.87 59.17 11.37
C ALA A 142 15.70 58.28 10.10
N PHE A 143 14.66 57.47 10.03
CA PHE A 143 14.35 56.56 8.94
C PHE A 143 13.21 57.08 8.04
N VAL A 144 12.65 58.24 8.31
CA VAL A 144 11.65 58.90 7.46
C VAL A 144 12.33 59.36 6.18
N ASP A 145 11.89 58.85 5.06
CA ASP A 145 12.43 59.13 3.73
C ASP A 145 11.32 58.96 2.68
N ALA A 146 10.76 60.07 2.26
CA ALA A 146 9.66 60.10 1.30
C ALA A 146 10.05 59.52 -0.08
N GLU A 147 11.33 59.64 -0.49
CA GLU A 147 11.80 59.09 -1.74
C GLU A 147 11.80 57.55 -1.71
N LYS A 148 11.98 56.96 -0.53
CA LYS A 148 11.87 55.52 -0.29
C LYS A 148 10.46 55.08 0.09
N GLY A 149 9.50 56.00 0.12
CA GLY A 149 8.11 55.72 0.46
C GLY A 149 7.92 55.46 1.98
N VAL A 150 8.69 56.15 2.84
CA VAL A 150 8.49 56.21 4.30
C VAL A 150 8.17 57.64 4.63
N GLU A 151 6.90 57.99 4.69
CA GLU A 151 6.46 59.38 4.80
C GLU A 151 6.36 59.84 6.26
N THR A 152 6.12 58.90 7.17
CA THR A 152 5.89 59.17 8.58
C THR A 152 6.74 58.28 9.52
N VAL A 153 6.89 58.69 10.77
CA VAL A 153 7.50 57.86 11.82
C VAL A 153 6.73 56.55 12.01
N GLU A 154 5.40 56.61 11.89
CA GLU A 154 4.53 55.48 11.99
C GLU A 154 4.79 54.47 10.85
N ASP A 155 5.00 54.92 9.60
CA ASP A 155 5.39 54.09 8.47
C ASP A 155 6.71 53.37 8.71
N ALA A 156 7.69 54.07 9.31
CA ALA A 156 8.98 53.48 9.66
C ALA A 156 8.82 52.37 10.71
N ILE A 157 8.05 52.63 11.78
CA ILE A 157 7.78 51.65 12.83
C ILE A 157 6.99 50.46 12.29
N ASN A 158 5.97 50.68 11.45
CA ASN A 158 5.18 49.60 10.84
C ASN A 158 6.04 48.73 9.90
N GLY A 159 6.94 49.33 9.14
CA GLY A 159 7.90 48.57 8.33
C GLY A 159 8.87 47.74 9.19
N ALA A 160 9.35 48.28 10.32
CA ALA A 160 10.17 47.54 11.26
C ALA A 160 9.38 46.38 11.92
N LYS A 161 8.10 46.58 12.26
CA LYS A 161 7.19 45.54 12.75
C LYS A 161 7.05 44.40 11.73
N ASP A 162 6.87 44.69 10.42
CA ASP A 162 6.77 43.70 9.37
C ASP A 162 8.05 42.87 9.26
N ILE A 163 9.23 43.49 9.41
CA ILE A 163 10.52 42.75 9.42
C ILE A 163 10.58 41.80 10.61
N LEU A 164 10.24 42.28 11.82
CA LEU A 164 10.26 41.41 13.02
C LEU A 164 9.21 40.30 12.95
N ALA A 165 8.01 40.56 12.43
CA ALA A 165 6.98 39.56 12.26
C ALA A 165 7.44 38.41 11.35
N GLU A 166 8.12 38.72 10.24
CA GLU A 166 8.71 37.73 9.37
C GLU A 166 9.86 36.97 10.05
N GLN A 167 10.74 37.68 10.76
CA GLN A 167 11.85 37.09 11.50
C GLN A 167 11.35 36.06 12.53
N PHE A 168 10.31 36.38 13.30
CA PHE A 168 9.71 35.46 14.28
C PHE A 168 9.06 34.26 13.57
N SER A 169 8.43 34.46 12.42
CA SER A 169 7.81 33.38 11.66
C SER A 169 8.81 32.42 11.03
N ASP A 170 10.04 32.88 10.80
CA ASP A 170 11.11 32.10 10.19
C ASP A 170 12.02 31.40 11.21
N ASP A 171 11.85 31.72 12.50
CA ASP A 171 12.65 31.10 13.55
C ASP A 171 12.29 29.60 13.72
N ALA A 172 13.27 28.72 13.45
CA ALA A 172 13.09 27.29 13.50
C ALA A 172 12.74 26.76 14.90
N ASP A 173 13.31 27.35 15.96
CA ASP A 173 13.08 26.92 17.34
C ASP A 173 11.67 27.32 17.81
N LEU A 174 11.21 28.52 17.42
CA LEU A 174 9.84 28.95 17.68
C LEU A 174 8.82 28.09 16.94
N ARG A 175 9.07 27.78 15.66
CA ARG A 175 8.20 26.92 14.87
C ARG A 175 8.10 25.52 15.45
N LYS A 176 9.25 24.92 15.82
CA LYS A 176 9.29 23.60 16.44
C LYS A 176 8.48 23.57 17.74
N MET A 177 8.70 24.53 18.61
CA MET A 177 7.96 24.68 19.88
C MET A 177 6.45 24.77 19.64
N LEU A 178 6.02 25.65 18.73
CA LEU A 178 4.60 25.85 18.45
C LEU A 178 3.96 24.62 17.81
N ARG A 179 4.67 23.91 16.92
CA ARG A 179 4.22 22.67 16.31
C ARG A 179 4.00 21.60 17.38
N GLU A 180 4.96 21.39 18.26
CA GLU A 180 4.86 20.42 19.36
C GLU A 180 3.69 20.73 20.30
N GLU A 181 3.51 22.02 20.67
CA GLU A 181 2.40 22.45 21.52
C GLU A 181 1.04 22.26 20.83
N THR A 182 0.94 22.62 19.56
CA THR A 182 -0.29 22.45 18.79
C THR A 182 -0.62 20.97 18.64
N MET A 183 0.36 20.11 18.33
CA MET A 183 0.15 18.67 18.28
C MET A 183 -0.30 18.09 19.62
N LYS A 184 0.23 18.61 20.73
CA LYS A 184 -0.06 18.11 22.08
C LYS A 184 -1.42 18.52 22.59
N HIS A 185 -1.87 19.73 22.30
CA HIS A 185 -3.06 20.34 22.91
C HIS A 185 -4.14 20.76 21.92
N GLY A 186 -3.83 20.74 20.62
CA GLY A 186 -4.76 21.14 19.57
C GLY A 186 -5.87 20.12 19.32
N GLN A 187 -6.92 20.60 18.70
CA GLN A 187 -8.11 19.85 18.29
C GLN A 187 -8.25 19.86 16.77
N LEU A 188 -8.62 18.74 16.20
CA LEU A 188 -9.16 18.67 14.86
C LEU A 188 -10.66 19.02 14.95
N VAL A 189 -11.07 20.10 14.30
CA VAL A 189 -12.46 20.58 14.31
C VAL A 189 -13.01 20.54 12.90
N THR A 190 -14.18 19.93 12.74
CA THR A 190 -14.87 19.89 11.45
C THR A 190 -16.31 20.41 11.60
N LYS A 191 -16.76 21.12 10.60
CA LYS A 191 -18.12 21.66 10.51
C LYS A 191 -18.68 21.44 9.12
N ALA A 192 -20.01 21.33 9.01
CA ALA A 192 -20.67 21.35 7.71
C ALA A 192 -20.33 22.65 6.98
N ALA A 193 -20.09 22.58 5.69
CA ALA A 193 -19.92 23.77 4.85
C ALA A 193 -21.21 24.60 4.86
N LYS A 194 -21.09 25.92 4.69
CA LYS A 194 -22.23 26.87 4.83
C LYS A 194 -23.44 26.55 3.93
N GLU A 195 -23.17 25.91 2.78
CA GLU A 195 -24.20 25.57 1.79
C GLU A 195 -24.75 24.14 1.99
N GLN A 196 -24.19 23.37 2.93
CA GLN A 196 -24.60 21.98 3.18
C GLN A 196 -25.83 21.95 4.08
N THR A 197 -26.97 21.58 3.53
CA THR A 197 -28.26 21.52 4.25
C THR A 197 -28.82 20.10 4.36
N GLU A 198 -28.33 19.17 3.54
CA GLU A 198 -28.82 17.79 3.51
C GLU A 198 -27.86 16.81 4.19
N PRO A 199 -28.37 15.73 4.80
CA PRO A 199 -27.54 14.68 5.34
C PRO A 199 -26.71 14.00 4.23
N THR A 200 -25.44 13.76 4.51
CA THR A 200 -24.53 12.99 3.63
C THR A 200 -23.85 11.90 4.44
N VAL A 201 -22.97 11.13 3.76
CA VAL A 201 -22.12 10.14 4.43
C VAL A 201 -21.16 10.76 5.46
N TYR A 202 -21.00 12.10 5.46
CA TYR A 202 -20.16 12.85 6.39
C TYR A 202 -20.96 13.48 7.54
N GLU A 203 -22.25 13.18 7.71
CA GLU A 203 -23.11 13.78 8.74
C GLU A 203 -22.51 13.71 10.14
N MET A 204 -21.80 12.62 10.47
CA MET A 204 -21.11 12.47 11.74
C MET A 204 -19.98 13.48 11.98
N TYR A 205 -19.52 14.19 10.94
CA TYR A 205 -18.47 15.21 10.99
C TYR A 205 -18.99 16.64 10.83
N TYR A 206 -20.33 16.86 10.80
CA TYR A 206 -20.91 18.19 10.62
C TYR A 206 -20.70 19.13 11.82
N ASP A 207 -20.50 18.57 13.01
CA ASP A 207 -20.10 19.27 14.23
C ASP A 207 -19.24 18.29 15.04
N TYR A 208 -17.97 18.19 14.70
CA TYR A 208 -17.10 17.18 15.28
C TYR A 208 -15.79 17.82 15.75
N SER A 209 -15.29 17.37 16.89
CA SER A 209 -13.99 17.78 17.44
C SER A 209 -13.31 16.62 18.14
N GLU A 210 -12.01 16.44 17.91
CA GLU A 210 -11.18 15.50 18.66
C GLU A 210 -9.76 16.00 18.86
N PRO A 211 -9.06 15.59 19.96
CA PRO A 211 -7.65 15.91 20.15
C PRO A 211 -6.79 15.36 19.01
N LEU A 212 -5.85 16.18 18.49
CA LEU A 212 -4.96 15.79 17.40
C LEU A 212 -4.17 14.49 17.68
N GLN A 213 -3.74 14.29 18.92
CA GLN A 213 -3.04 13.08 19.34
C GLN A 213 -3.87 11.80 19.25
N LYS A 214 -5.20 11.91 19.26
CA LYS A 214 -6.14 10.79 19.21
C LYS A 214 -6.81 10.61 17.85
N ALA A 215 -6.51 11.51 16.91
CA ALA A 215 -7.09 11.47 15.58
C ALA A 215 -6.64 10.20 14.84
N ALA A 216 -7.59 9.29 14.61
CA ALA A 216 -7.31 8.06 13.89
C ALA A 216 -7.17 8.30 12.39
N GLY A 217 -6.28 7.55 11.72
CA GLY A 217 -5.95 7.73 10.31
C GLY A 217 -7.18 7.69 9.39
N HIS A 218 -8.11 6.77 9.60
CA HIS A 218 -9.32 6.69 8.80
C HIS A 218 -10.24 7.93 8.92
N ARG A 219 -10.24 8.60 10.09
CA ARG A 219 -10.99 9.85 10.28
C ARG A 219 -10.31 11.02 9.58
N ILE A 220 -8.98 11.11 9.65
CA ILE A 220 -8.20 12.11 8.89
C ILE A 220 -8.51 11.99 7.40
N LEU A 221 -8.47 10.78 6.83
CA LEU A 221 -8.78 10.56 5.41
C LEU A 221 -10.24 10.89 5.08
N ALA A 222 -11.18 10.54 5.97
CA ALA A 222 -12.60 10.86 5.79
C ALA A 222 -12.85 12.37 5.75
N VAL A 223 -12.32 13.12 6.71
CA VAL A 223 -12.54 14.57 6.77
C VAL A 223 -11.82 15.31 5.62
N ASN A 224 -10.64 14.83 5.22
CA ASN A 224 -9.94 15.37 4.05
C ASN A 224 -10.75 15.19 2.76
N ARG A 225 -11.38 14.02 2.57
CA ARG A 225 -12.29 13.79 1.44
C ARG A 225 -13.51 14.68 1.51
N GLY A 226 -14.16 14.77 2.67
CA GLY A 226 -15.34 15.64 2.86
C GLY A 226 -15.03 17.12 2.62
N GLU A 227 -13.83 17.59 2.97
CA GLU A 227 -13.37 18.96 2.65
C GLU A 227 -13.12 19.13 1.15
N LYS A 228 -12.46 18.16 0.51
CA LYS A 228 -12.21 18.16 -0.95
C LYS A 228 -13.51 18.16 -1.77
N GLU A 229 -14.53 17.49 -1.27
CA GLU A 229 -15.87 17.47 -1.87
C GLU A 229 -16.69 18.73 -1.55
N GLY A 230 -16.16 19.66 -0.74
CA GLY A 230 -16.84 20.90 -0.34
C GLY A 230 -17.97 20.72 0.68
N ILE A 231 -18.08 19.54 1.29
CA ILE A 231 -19.13 19.21 2.29
C ILE A 231 -18.72 19.64 3.68
N LEU A 232 -17.42 19.54 4.01
CA LEU A 232 -16.87 19.89 5.31
C LEU A 232 -15.93 21.08 5.22
N THR A 233 -15.86 21.82 6.33
CA THR A 233 -14.77 22.74 6.62
C THR A 233 -13.94 22.14 7.75
N VAL A 234 -12.63 22.02 7.56
CA VAL A 234 -11.71 21.39 8.50
C VAL A 234 -10.70 22.41 9.00
N LYS A 235 -10.51 22.50 10.30
CA LYS A 235 -9.56 23.41 10.96
C LYS A 235 -8.84 22.72 12.11
N LEU A 236 -7.65 23.22 12.39
CA LEU A 236 -6.97 22.93 13.65
C LEU A 236 -7.21 24.09 14.60
N GLU A 237 -7.82 23.79 15.73
CA GLU A 237 -8.05 24.77 16.80
C GLU A 237 -7.13 24.47 17.98
N GLY A 238 -6.46 25.49 18.50
CA GLY A 238 -5.59 25.43 19.65
C GLY A 238 -5.92 26.56 20.63
N ASP A 239 -5.29 26.51 21.79
CA ASP A 239 -5.33 27.60 22.76
C ASP A 239 -4.40 28.73 22.30
N GLU A 240 -4.92 29.60 21.41
CA GLU A 240 -4.18 30.74 20.84
C GLU A 240 -3.54 31.64 21.93
N GLU A 241 -4.29 31.92 22.98
CA GLU A 241 -3.80 32.76 24.07
C GLU A 241 -2.56 32.15 24.75
N LYS A 242 -2.60 30.87 25.03
CA LYS A 242 -1.47 30.15 25.62
C LYS A 242 -0.25 30.09 24.69
N LEU A 243 -0.48 29.94 23.38
CA LEU A 243 0.60 29.92 22.37
C LEU A 243 1.26 31.33 22.29
N LEU A 244 0.46 32.38 22.25
CA LEU A 244 0.96 33.77 22.28
C LEU A 244 1.76 34.07 23.58
N GLN A 245 1.25 33.66 24.74
CA GLN A 245 1.98 33.82 26.01
C GLN A 245 3.33 33.09 26.01
N LYS A 246 3.43 31.94 25.35
CA LYS A 246 4.71 31.22 25.21
C LYS A 246 5.68 31.96 24.31
N LEU A 247 5.21 32.53 23.22
CA LEU A 247 6.02 33.38 22.33
C LEU A 247 6.51 34.63 23.08
N GLU A 248 5.62 35.30 23.78
CA GLU A 248 5.96 36.49 24.60
C GLU A 248 7.04 36.19 25.64
N ARG A 249 6.92 35.08 26.38
CA ARG A 249 7.93 34.64 27.35
C ARG A 249 9.31 34.36 26.74
N LYS A 250 9.36 33.96 25.48
CA LYS A 250 10.63 33.73 24.78
C LYS A 250 11.22 34.96 24.14
N LEU A 251 10.38 35.85 23.61
CA LEU A 251 10.79 36.98 22.78
C LEU A 251 10.87 38.29 23.55
N ILE A 252 10.08 38.48 24.62
CA ILE A 252 10.03 39.72 25.37
C ILE A 252 10.86 39.59 26.66
N ARG A 253 11.83 40.50 26.81
CA ARG A 253 12.65 40.57 28.02
C ARG A 253 11.86 41.16 29.19
N LYS A 254 12.19 40.72 30.40
CA LYS A 254 11.61 41.27 31.62
C LYS A 254 11.89 42.77 31.71
N ASN A 255 10.86 43.57 31.94
CA ASN A 255 10.92 45.04 31.98
C ASN A 255 11.35 45.69 30.63
N SER A 256 11.03 45.09 29.50
CA SER A 256 11.27 45.67 28.19
C SER A 256 10.46 46.97 28.00
N PRO A 257 11.05 48.06 27.47
CA PRO A 257 10.29 49.24 27.07
C PRO A 257 9.43 49.00 25.79
N ALA A 258 9.63 47.89 25.10
CA ALA A 258 8.96 47.53 23.86
C ALA A 258 7.82 46.47 24.02
N VAL A 259 7.33 46.26 25.27
CA VAL A 259 6.37 45.16 25.55
C VAL A 259 5.15 45.22 24.63
N GLU A 260 4.43 46.35 24.65
CA GLU A 260 3.17 46.49 23.88
C GLU A 260 3.42 46.33 22.37
N LEU A 261 4.46 46.95 21.85
CA LEU A 261 4.82 46.86 20.43
C LEU A 261 5.19 45.43 20.03
N LEU A 262 5.99 44.75 20.86
CA LEU A 262 6.36 43.35 20.56
C LEU A 262 5.19 42.39 20.70
N GLN A 263 4.25 42.62 21.59
CA GLN A 263 2.99 41.87 21.69
C GLN A 263 2.17 41.99 20.40
N GLU A 264 2.05 43.20 19.84
CA GLU A 264 1.39 43.42 18.55
C GLU A 264 2.11 42.68 17.43
N VAL A 265 3.44 42.74 17.37
CA VAL A 265 4.25 42.05 16.36
C VAL A 265 4.10 40.54 16.49
N ILE A 266 4.14 39.99 17.69
CA ILE A 266 3.96 38.55 17.96
C ILE A 266 2.57 38.11 17.53
N ALA A 267 1.52 38.87 17.87
CA ALA A 267 0.15 38.55 17.47
C ALA A 267 -0.03 38.57 15.94
N ASP A 268 0.53 39.59 15.25
CA ASP A 268 0.49 39.65 13.78
C ASP A 268 1.28 38.50 13.15
N SER A 269 2.52 38.26 13.62
CA SER A 269 3.36 37.16 13.16
C SER A 269 2.64 35.81 13.29
N TYR A 270 2.06 35.55 14.46
CA TYR A 270 1.32 34.31 14.70
C TYR A 270 0.10 34.17 13.78
N LYS A 271 -0.80 35.14 13.78
CA LYS A 271 -2.08 35.07 13.03
C LYS A 271 -1.89 35.05 11.52
N ARG A 272 -0.99 35.86 11.00
CA ARG A 272 -0.81 36.07 9.56
C ARG A 272 0.17 35.10 8.94
N LEU A 273 1.25 34.72 9.63
CA LEU A 273 2.36 33.98 9.05
C LEU A 273 2.52 32.57 9.64
N ILE A 274 2.49 32.43 10.98
CA ILE A 274 2.83 31.19 11.64
C ILE A 274 1.63 30.22 11.63
N ALA A 275 0.49 30.60 12.17
CA ALA A 275 -0.65 29.70 12.36
C ALA A 275 -1.13 29.06 11.05
N PRO A 276 -1.33 29.80 9.92
CA PRO A 276 -1.76 29.17 8.67
C PRO A 276 -0.72 28.22 8.07
N SER A 277 0.57 28.48 8.33
CA SER A 277 1.68 27.64 7.88
C SER A 277 1.75 26.35 8.70
N LEU A 278 1.69 26.46 10.04
CA LEU A 278 1.71 25.31 10.93
C LEU A 278 0.48 24.42 10.78
N GLU A 279 -0.71 25.00 10.62
CA GLU A 279 -1.92 24.23 10.35
C GLU A 279 -1.75 23.33 9.12
N ARG A 280 -1.25 23.89 8.02
CA ARG A 280 -0.99 23.15 6.78
C ARG A 280 0.06 22.05 6.99
N GLU A 281 1.16 22.36 7.68
CA GLU A 281 2.22 21.41 7.98
C GLU A 281 1.71 20.24 8.83
N ILE A 282 1.02 20.54 9.93
CA ILE A 282 0.46 19.52 10.83
C ILE A 282 -0.59 18.66 10.11
N ARG A 283 -1.46 19.27 9.29
CA ARG A 283 -2.43 18.53 8.50
C ARG A 283 -1.76 17.61 7.47
N ASN A 284 -0.68 18.06 6.81
CA ASN A 284 0.09 17.24 5.90
C ASN A 284 0.73 16.05 6.65
N ASP A 285 1.38 16.29 7.78
CA ASP A 285 1.99 15.23 8.60
C ASP A 285 0.97 14.19 9.07
N LEU A 286 -0.22 14.64 9.50
CA LEU A 286 -1.32 13.75 9.89
C LEU A 286 -1.83 12.94 8.69
N THR A 287 -1.94 13.56 7.52
CA THR A 287 -2.37 12.91 6.30
C THR A 287 -1.36 11.86 5.84
N GLU A 288 -0.07 12.19 5.81
CA GLU A 288 1.00 11.24 5.45
C GLU A 288 1.01 10.02 6.37
N LYS A 289 0.88 10.23 7.69
CA LYS A 289 0.78 9.13 8.66
C LYS A 289 -0.47 8.28 8.45
N ALA A 290 -1.60 8.91 8.16
CA ALA A 290 -2.85 8.23 7.88
C ALA A 290 -2.78 7.41 6.59
N GLU A 291 -2.18 7.95 5.53
CA GLU A 291 -1.94 7.26 4.27
C GLU A 291 -1.01 6.06 4.45
N GLU A 292 0.10 6.19 5.17
CA GLU A 292 1.04 5.10 5.40
C GLU A 292 0.40 3.95 6.19
N SER A 293 -0.38 4.29 7.23
CA SER A 293 -1.14 3.30 7.99
C SER A 293 -2.15 2.54 7.11
N ALA A 294 -2.90 3.27 6.27
CA ALA A 294 -3.87 2.67 5.36
C ALA A 294 -3.19 1.83 4.26
N MET A 295 -2.06 2.28 3.72
CA MET A 295 -1.26 1.50 2.76
C MET A 295 -0.74 0.19 3.37
N GLY A 296 -0.44 0.15 4.67
CA GLY A 296 -0.14 -1.07 5.40
C GLY A 296 -1.27 -2.09 5.32
N VAL A 297 -2.51 -1.66 5.55
CA VAL A 297 -3.70 -2.51 5.41
C VAL A 297 -3.91 -2.95 3.95
N PHE A 298 -3.75 -2.05 3.00
CA PHE A 298 -3.89 -2.38 1.57
C PHE A 298 -2.86 -3.40 1.10
N ARG A 299 -1.64 -3.32 1.60
CA ARG A 299 -0.57 -4.29 1.35
C ARG A 299 -1.01 -5.69 1.75
N GLU A 300 -1.53 -5.86 2.96
CA GLU A 300 -1.99 -7.15 3.46
C GLU A 300 -3.23 -7.64 2.70
N ASN A 301 -4.20 -6.77 2.44
CA ASN A 301 -5.40 -7.13 1.68
C ASN A 301 -5.04 -7.58 0.24
N LEU A 302 -4.15 -6.87 -0.44
CA LEU A 302 -3.69 -7.25 -1.78
C LEU A 302 -2.94 -8.59 -1.75
N LYS A 303 -2.04 -8.78 -0.79
CA LYS A 303 -1.27 -10.02 -0.62
C LYS A 303 -2.20 -11.22 -0.47
N GLN A 304 -3.21 -11.12 0.40
CA GLN A 304 -4.18 -12.19 0.61
C GLN A 304 -5.04 -12.46 -0.65
N LEU A 305 -5.40 -11.42 -1.38
CA LEU A 305 -6.15 -11.56 -2.64
C LEU A 305 -5.33 -12.30 -3.71
N LEU A 306 -4.05 -11.94 -3.86
CA LEU A 306 -3.14 -12.55 -4.83
C LEU A 306 -2.77 -13.99 -4.49
N LEU A 307 -2.66 -14.30 -3.19
CA LEU A 307 -2.28 -15.62 -2.70
C LEU A 307 -3.48 -16.54 -2.39
N GLN A 308 -4.68 -16.21 -2.87
CA GLN A 308 -5.82 -17.11 -2.77
C GLN A 308 -5.52 -18.45 -3.48
N PRO A 309 -5.95 -19.58 -2.92
CA PRO A 309 -5.75 -20.90 -3.54
C PRO A 309 -6.40 -20.96 -4.91
N PRO A 310 -5.68 -21.37 -5.95
CA PRO A 310 -6.25 -21.57 -7.28
C PRO A 310 -7.11 -22.81 -7.34
N ILE A 311 -8.20 -22.78 -8.11
CA ILE A 311 -9.04 -23.95 -8.41
C ILE A 311 -8.60 -24.51 -9.77
N LYS A 312 -7.57 -25.35 -9.75
CA LYS A 312 -6.96 -25.91 -10.97
C LYS A 312 -7.77 -27.07 -11.57
N GLY A 313 -7.63 -27.30 -12.87
CA GLY A 313 -8.18 -28.46 -13.57
C GLY A 313 -9.71 -28.52 -13.61
N LYS A 314 -10.38 -27.35 -13.66
CA LYS A 314 -11.84 -27.24 -13.74
C LYS A 314 -12.28 -26.43 -14.94
N THR A 315 -13.30 -26.93 -15.63
CA THR A 315 -14.03 -26.17 -16.63
C THR A 315 -14.99 -25.21 -15.92
N VAL A 316 -14.86 -23.92 -16.18
CA VAL A 316 -15.60 -22.87 -15.49
C VAL A 316 -16.55 -22.15 -16.45
N LEU A 317 -17.80 -21.99 -16.03
CA LEU A 317 -18.75 -21.07 -16.66
C LEU A 317 -18.72 -19.76 -15.86
N ALA A 318 -18.16 -18.72 -16.46
CA ALA A 318 -18.08 -17.40 -15.87
C ALA A 318 -19.31 -16.56 -16.23
N LEU A 319 -19.85 -15.85 -15.26
CA LEU A 319 -20.99 -14.96 -15.39
C LEU A 319 -20.61 -13.58 -14.87
N ASP A 320 -20.60 -12.60 -15.77
CA ASP A 320 -20.45 -11.17 -15.45
C ASP A 320 -21.85 -10.56 -15.35
N PRO A 321 -22.34 -10.23 -14.12
CA PRO A 321 -23.71 -9.79 -13.88
C PRO A 321 -23.99 -8.40 -14.47
N ALA A 322 -25.18 -8.21 -15.04
CA ALA A 322 -25.65 -6.90 -15.45
C ALA A 322 -27.17 -6.86 -15.59
N TYR A 323 -27.78 -5.67 -15.38
CA TYR A 323 -29.21 -5.52 -15.56
C TYR A 323 -29.61 -5.35 -17.04
N ARG A 324 -29.47 -4.15 -17.61
CA ARG A 324 -29.98 -3.82 -18.95
C ARG A 324 -29.29 -4.52 -20.08
N THR A 325 -27.96 -4.62 -20.01
CA THR A 325 -27.14 -5.17 -21.10
C THR A 325 -27.07 -6.68 -21.13
N GLY A 326 -27.70 -7.35 -20.15
CA GLY A 326 -27.66 -8.78 -19.98
C GLY A 326 -26.34 -9.29 -19.37
N CYS A 327 -26.42 -10.42 -18.68
CA CYS A 327 -25.27 -11.09 -18.10
C CYS A 327 -24.40 -11.72 -19.20
N LYS A 328 -23.10 -11.41 -19.20
CA LYS A 328 -22.14 -11.99 -20.14
C LYS A 328 -21.62 -13.31 -19.61
N ILE A 329 -21.60 -14.28 -20.48
CA ILE A 329 -21.22 -15.64 -20.15
C ILE A 329 -19.96 -16.00 -20.96
N ALA A 330 -18.99 -16.61 -20.29
CA ALA A 330 -17.85 -17.22 -20.93
C ALA A 330 -17.63 -18.63 -20.34
N VAL A 331 -17.56 -19.64 -21.17
CA VAL A 331 -17.11 -20.97 -20.77
C VAL A 331 -15.63 -21.07 -21.05
N ILE A 332 -14.84 -21.38 -20.03
CA ILE A 332 -13.39 -21.53 -20.13
C ILE A 332 -12.98 -22.94 -19.73
N ASP A 333 -12.02 -23.49 -20.45
CA ASP A 333 -11.48 -24.81 -20.12
C ASP A 333 -10.51 -24.76 -18.94
N GLU A 334 -9.99 -25.88 -18.54
CA GLU A 334 -9.05 -26.05 -17.44
C GLU A 334 -7.73 -25.26 -17.59
N THR A 335 -7.40 -24.83 -18.83
CA THR A 335 -6.20 -24.02 -19.15
C THR A 335 -6.49 -22.52 -19.16
N GLY A 336 -7.75 -22.11 -18.96
CA GLY A 336 -8.19 -20.71 -19.04
C GLY A 336 -8.51 -20.24 -20.45
N LYS A 337 -8.57 -21.15 -21.45
CA LYS A 337 -8.95 -20.81 -22.82
C LYS A 337 -10.48 -20.68 -22.93
N PRO A 338 -11.00 -19.59 -23.50
CA PRO A 338 -12.44 -19.46 -23.75
C PRO A 338 -12.87 -20.43 -24.85
N LEU A 339 -13.92 -21.23 -24.57
CA LEU A 339 -14.52 -22.21 -25.47
C LEU A 339 -15.74 -21.65 -26.19
N GLU A 340 -16.60 -20.93 -25.46
CA GLU A 340 -17.81 -20.31 -26.01
C GLU A 340 -18.21 -19.09 -25.15
N THR A 341 -18.76 -18.08 -25.79
CA THR A 341 -19.29 -16.88 -25.12
C THR A 341 -20.73 -16.63 -25.56
N THR A 342 -21.55 -16.09 -24.65
CA THR A 342 -22.93 -15.72 -24.97
C THR A 342 -23.45 -14.65 -24.00
N VAL A 343 -24.66 -14.17 -24.25
CA VAL A 343 -25.37 -13.22 -23.37
C VAL A 343 -26.70 -13.82 -22.98
N VAL A 344 -27.08 -13.69 -21.70
CA VAL A 344 -28.35 -14.12 -21.16
C VAL A 344 -28.98 -13.00 -20.32
N TYR A 345 -30.29 -13.01 -20.15
CA TYR A 345 -31.05 -11.94 -19.52
C TYR A 345 -31.93 -12.46 -18.35
N PRO A 346 -31.33 -13.07 -17.32
CA PRO A 346 -32.09 -13.60 -16.18
C PRO A 346 -32.57 -12.53 -15.20
N THR A 347 -31.99 -11.33 -15.28
CA THR A 347 -32.17 -10.22 -14.35
C THR A 347 -33.15 -9.16 -14.88
N PRO A 348 -33.74 -8.31 -14.00
CA PRO A 348 -34.53 -7.17 -14.44
C PRO A 348 -33.76 -6.24 -15.40
N PRO A 349 -34.47 -5.55 -16.32
CA PRO A 349 -35.90 -5.53 -16.55
C PRO A 349 -36.44 -6.67 -17.44
N GLN A 350 -35.56 -7.42 -18.15
CA GLN A 350 -36.00 -8.42 -19.11
C GLN A 350 -36.56 -9.69 -18.47
N ASN A 351 -35.98 -10.15 -17.36
CA ASN A 351 -36.41 -11.36 -16.61
C ASN A 351 -36.67 -12.62 -17.48
N LYS A 352 -35.83 -12.84 -18.50
CA LYS A 352 -35.92 -14.00 -19.40
C LYS A 352 -35.30 -15.24 -18.77
N THR A 353 -35.74 -15.59 -17.57
CA THR A 353 -35.15 -16.67 -16.75
C THR A 353 -35.21 -18.04 -17.42
N ALA A 354 -36.34 -18.41 -18.02
CA ALA A 354 -36.49 -19.71 -18.69
C ALA A 354 -35.57 -19.87 -19.92
N GLU A 355 -35.40 -18.79 -20.71
CA GLU A 355 -34.46 -18.79 -21.85
C GLU A 355 -33.02 -18.91 -21.38
N ALA A 356 -32.65 -18.14 -20.37
CA ALA A 356 -31.34 -18.16 -19.75
C ALA A 356 -31.02 -19.55 -19.16
N GLU A 357 -31.94 -20.14 -18.40
CA GLU A 357 -31.81 -21.47 -17.82
C GLU A 357 -31.56 -22.52 -18.89
N LYS A 358 -32.35 -22.53 -19.98
CA LYS A 358 -32.18 -23.46 -21.08
C LYS A 358 -30.79 -23.34 -21.74
N LYS A 359 -30.34 -22.10 -21.96
CA LYS A 359 -29.06 -21.80 -22.59
C LYS A 359 -27.87 -22.21 -21.70
N LEU A 360 -27.89 -21.85 -20.44
CA LEU A 360 -26.80 -22.19 -19.50
C LEU A 360 -26.76 -23.72 -19.24
N THR A 361 -27.90 -24.36 -19.06
CA THR A 361 -27.96 -25.82 -18.92
C THR A 361 -27.38 -26.53 -20.14
N ALA A 362 -27.62 -26.05 -21.37
CA ALA A 362 -27.05 -26.61 -22.59
C ALA A 362 -25.50 -26.43 -22.60
N LEU A 363 -25.00 -25.26 -22.20
CA LEU A 363 -23.54 -25.02 -22.11
C LEU A 363 -22.89 -25.92 -21.04
N ILE A 364 -23.51 -26.05 -19.87
CA ILE A 364 -23.02 -26.91 -18.78
C ILE A 364 -22.91 -28.36 -19.25
N LYS A 365 -23.90 -28.89 -19.95
CA LYS A 365 -23.88 -30.24 -20.50
C LYS A 365 -22.88 -30.41 -21.65
N LYS A 366 -22.78 -29.40 -22.55
CA LYS A 366 -21.91 -29.45 -23.72
C LYS A 366 -20.43 -29.51 -23.36
N TYR A 367 -20.03 -28.69 -22.37
CA TYR A 367 -18.63 -28.53 -21.96
C TYR A 367 -18.27 -29.23 -20.66
N ASP A 368 -19.19 -30.01 -20.12
CA ASP A 368 -19.01 -30.70 -18.83
C ASP A 368 -18.57 -29.77 -17.69
N VAL A 369 -19.19 -28.60 -17.60
CA VAL A 369 -18.82 -27.55 -16.62
C VAL A 369 -18.85 -28.08 -15.17
N ASP A 370 -17.80 -27.80 -14.44
CA ASP A 370 -17.63 -28.18 -13.01
C ASP A 370 -18.07 -27.09 -12.03
N LEU A 371 -17.86 -25.82 -12.41
CA LEU A 371 -17.98 -24.67 -11.51
C LEU A 371 -18.54 -23.46 -12.25
N ILE A 372 -19.40 -22.69 -11.57
CA ILE A 372 -19.89 -21.40 -12.05
C ILE A 372 -19.22 -20.30 -11.24
N SER A 373 -18.55 -19.35 -11.91
CA SER A 373 -17.97 -18.14 -11.32
C SER A 373 -18.90 -16.95 -11.56
N ILE A 374 -19.39 -16.29 -10.52
CA ILE A 374 -20.29 -15.15 -10.62
C ILE A 374 -19.57 -13.92 -10.10
N GLY A 375 -19.46 -12.85 -10.90
CA GLY A 375 -18.91 -11.58 -10.47
C GLY A 375 -19.71 -10.96 -9.34
N ASN A 376 -19.06 -10.22 -8.41
CA ASN A 376 -19.68 -9.64 -7.23
C ASN A 376 -20.17 -8.19 -7.42
N GLY A 377 -20.30 -7.72 -8.66
CA GLY A 377 -20.73 -6.35 -8.97
C GLY A 377 -22.25 -6.17 -9.04
N THR A 378 -22.65 -5.23 -9.89
CA THR A 378 -24.06 -4.89 -10.11
C THR A 378 -24.85 -6.11 -10.61
N ALA A 379 -26.05 -6.36 -10.05
CA ALA A 379 -26.92 -7.51 -10.34
C ALA A 379 -26.34 -8.90 -9.92
N SER A 380 -25.30 -8.94 -9.10
CA SER A 380 -24.72 -10.19 -8.61
C SER A 380 -25.74 -11.02 -7.83
N ARG A 381 -26.54 -10.39 -7.01
CA ARG A 381 -27.56 -11.03 -6.17
C ARG A 381 -28.61 -11.78 -6.98
N GLU A 382 -29.21 -11.08 -7.93
CA GLU A 382 -30.25 -11.64 -8.78
C GLU A 382 -29.66 -12.76 -9.64
N SER A 383 -28.43 -12.62 -10.09
CA SER A 383 -27.71 -13.63 -10.84
C SER A 383 -27.39 -14.86 -9.97
N GLU A 384 -26.99 -14.66 -8.71
CA GLU A 384 -26.72 -15.76 -7.78
C GLU A 384 -28.00 -16.55 -7.47
N GLN A 385 -29.11 -15.85 -7.17
CA GLN A 385 -30.41 -16.50 -6.94
C GLN A 385 -30.86 -17.32 -8.13
N PHE A 386 -30.77 -16.75 -9.33
CA PHE A 386 -31.09 -17.44 -10.58
C PHE A 386 -30.22 -18.69 -10.78
N VAL A 387 -28.90 -18.59 -10.58
CA VAL A 387 -27.98 -19.73 -10.72
C VAL A 387 -28.29 -20.81 -9.70
N ALA A 388 -28.50 -20.47 -8.44
CA ALA A 388 -28.82 -21.44 -7.39
C ALA A 388 -30.14 -22.20 -7.67
N GLU A 389 -31.18 -21.50 -8.15
CA GLU A 389 -32.45 -22.14 -8.55
C GLU A 389 -32.27 -23.06 -9.77
N MET A 390 -31.45 -22.65 -10.75
CA MET A 390 -31.12 -23.47 -11.91
C MET A 390 -30.36 -24.73 -11.50
N LEU A 391 -29.39 -24.63 -10.60
CA LEU A 391 -28.55 -25.75 -10.15
C LEU A 391 -29.37 -26.85 -9.48
N LYS A 392 -30.46 -26.52 -8.76
CA LYS A 392 -31.38 -27.50 -8.13
C LYS A 392 -32.07 -28.40 -9.14
N LYS A 393 -32.13 -28.00 -10.41
CA LYS A 393 -32.81 -28.74 -11.50
C LYS A 393 -31.85 -29.58 -12.35
N LEU A 394 -30.53 -29.46 -12.09
CA LEU A 394 -29.51 -30.20 -12.85
C LEU A 394 -29.31 -31.61 -12.27
N ASP A 395 -29.13 -32.59 -13.17
CA ASP A 395 -28.76 -33.95 -12.79
C ASP A 395 -27.31 -34.05 -12.30
N LYS A 396 -26.41 -33.20 -12.87
CA LYS A 396 -25.00 -33.11 -12.48
C LYS A 396 -24.87 -32.14 -11.30
N LYS A 397 -24.10 -32.54 -10.31
CA LYS A 397 -23.74 -31.65 -9.19
C LYS A 397 -22.71 -30.63 -9.65
N VAL A 398 -23.12 -29.39 -9.81
CA VAL A 398 -22.30 -28.23 -10.13
C VAL A 398 -22.35 -27.26 -8.95
N TYR A 399 -21.23 -26.63 -8.65
CA TYR A 399 -21.16 -25.62 -7.59
C TYR A 399 -21.01 -24.23 -8.19
N TYR A 400 -21.21 -23.20 -7.39
CA TYR A 400 -20.86 -21.84 -7.77
C TYR A 400 -20.02 -21.16 -6.71
N ILE A 401 -19.32 -20.10 -7.12
CA ILE A 401 -18.52 -19.24 -6.28
C ILE A 401 -18.70 -17.79 -6.72
N ILE A 402 -18.72 -16.88 -5.75
CA ILE A 402 -18.74 -15.44 -6.01
C ILE A 402 -17.29 -14.99 -6.18
N ALA A 403 -16.96 -14.49 -7.37
CA ALA A 403 -15.65 -13.98 -7.69
C ALA A 403 -15.54 -12.48 -7.43
N ASN A 404 -14.46 -12.04 -6.84
CA ASN A 404 -14.15 -10.61 -6.75
C ASN A 404 -13.81 -10.08 -8.14
N GLU A 405 -14.65 -9.17 -8.68
CA GLU A 405 -14.47 -8.59 -10.01
C GLU A 405 -13.65 -7.27 -10.01
N ALA A 406 -13.10 -6.85 -8.85
CA ALA A 406 -12.33 -5.61 -8.76
C ALA A 406 -11.27 -5.51 -9.87
N GLY A 407 -11.26 -4.38 -10.59
CA GLY A 407 -10.35 -4.14 -11.70
C GLY A 407 -10.64 -4.94 -12.99
N ALA A 408 -11.66 -5.81 -13.06
CA ALA A 408 -11.99 -6.54 -14.29
C ALA A 408 -12.37 -5.60 -15.43
N SER A 409 -13.10 -4.53 -15.15
CA SER A 409 -13.43 -3.48 -16.11
C SER A 409 -12.20 -2.72 -16.61
N VAL A 410 -11.20 -2.52 -15.76
CA VAL A 410 -9.94 -1.86 -16.14
C VAL A 410 -9.14 -2.77 -17.08
N TYR A 411 -9.02 -4.05 -16.75
CA TYR A 411 -8.38 -5.04 -17.64
C TYR A 411 -9.09 -5.14 -18.98
N SER A 412 -10.41 -5.30 -18.98
CA SER A 412 -11.19 -5.50 -20.21
C SER A 412 -11.13 -4.33 -21.18
N ALA A 413 -11.00 -3.09 -20.65
CA ALA A 413 -10.81 -1.87 -21.43
C ALA A 413 -9.33 -1.59 -21.78
N SER A 414 -8.38 -2.33 -21.21
CA SER A 414 -6.95 -2.11 -21.43
C SER A 414 -6.49 -2.56 -22.82
N LYS A 415 -5.32 -2.04 -23.22
CA LYS A 415 -4.63 -2.50 -24.43
C LYS A 415 -4.33 -4.00 -24.37
N LEU A 416 -3.91 -4.51 -23.21
CA LEU A 416 -3.62 -5.93 -23.00
C LEU A 416 -4.87 -6.78 -23.21
N GLY A 417 -6.02 -6.39 -22.65
CA GLY A 417 -7.29 -7.10 -22.86
C GLY A 417 -7.71 -7.11 -24.34
N ALA A 418 -7.46 -6.01 -25.08
CA ALA A 418 -7.73 -5.92 -26.51
C ALA A 418 -6.77 -6.81 -27.33
N GLU A 419 -5.51 -6.91 -26.95
CA GLU A 419 -4.52 -7.78 -27.61
C GLU A 419 -4.79 -9.26 -27.34
N GLU A 420 -5.21 -9.65 -26.12
CA GLU A 420 -5.57 -11.03 -25.79
C GLU A 420 -6.86 -11.50 -26.49
N PHE A 421 -7.85 -10.62 -26.62
CA PHE A 421 -9.16 -10.94 -27.19
C PHE A 421 -9.63 -9.84 -28.15
N PRO A 422 -9.03 -9.76 -29.37
CA PRO A 422 -9.38 -8.71 -30.33
C PRO A 422 -10.83 -8.81 -30.83
N ASP A 423 -11.39 -10.01 -30.88
CA ASP A 423 -12.74 -10.28 -31.40
C ASP A 423 -13.85 -10.15 -30.34
N TYR A 424 -13.48 -9.95 -29.05
CA TYR A 424 -14.45 -9.83 -27.96
C TYR A 424 -14.66 -8.36 -27.60
N ASP A 425 -15.89 -8.02 -27.25
CA ASP A 425 -16.19 -6.73 -26.65
C ASP A 425 -15.66 -6.66 -25.20
N VAL A 426 -15.67 -5.44 -24.66
CA VAL A 426 -15.15 -5.17 -23.31
C VAL A 426 -15.85 -6.05 -22.24
N ALA A 427 -17.15 -6.27 -22.38
CA ALA A 427 -17.92 -7.01 -21.39
C ALA A 427 -17.64 -8.53 -21.46
N LEU A 428 -17.45 -9.09 -22.65
CA LEU A 428 -17.05 -10.48 -22.79
C LEU A 428 -15.63 -10.74 -22.26
N ARG A 429 -14.71 -9.80 -22.48
CA ARG A 429 -13.36 -9.86 -21.87
C ARG A 429 -13.43 -9.87 -20.36
N SER A 430 -14.34 -9.09 -19.76
CA SER A 430 -14.58 -9.07 -18.31
C SER A 430 -15.06 -10.44 -17.83
N ALA A 431 -16.02 -11.06 -18.50
CA ALA A 431 -16.51 -12.40 -18.14
C ALA A 431 -15.41 -13.46 -18.17
N VAL A 432 -14.55 -13.43 -19.20
CA VAL A 432 -13.39 -14.35 -19.25
C VAL A 432 -12.45 -14.13 -18.08
N SER A 433 -12.15 -12.87 -17.74
CA SER A 433 -11.30 -12.52 -16.60
C SER A 433 -11.88 -13.02 -15.27
N ILE A 434 -13.19 -12.85 -15.04
CA ILE A 434 -13.88 -13.34 -13.84
C ILE A 434 -13.74 -14.85 -13.68
N GLY A 435 -13.81 -15.61 -14.79
CA GLY A 435 -13.61 -17.06 -14.75
C GLY A 435 -12.15 -17.45 -14.47
N ARG A 436 -11.19 -16.82 -15.13
CA ARG A 436 -9.76 -17.09 -14.95
C ARG A 436 -9.26 -16.79 -13.55
N ARG A 437 -9.84 -15.79 -12.87
CA ARG A 437 -9.50 -15.45 -11.47
C ARG A 437 -9.75 -16.58 -10.49
N ILE A 438 -10.71 -17.46 -10.78
CA ILE A 438 -10.96 -18.63 -9.95
C ILE A 438 -9.91 -19.70 -10.21
N GLN A 439 -9.49 -19.86 -11.46
CA GLN A 439 -8.51 -20.86 -11.84
C GLN A 439 -7.10 -20.50 -11.36
N ASP A 440 -6.66 -19.25 -11.53
CA ASP A 440 -5.42 -18.72 -10.97
C ASP A 440 -5.54 -17.20 -10.69
N PRO A 441 -5.86 -16.81 -9.44
CA PRO A 441 -6.01 -15.41 -9.06
C PRO A 441 -4.78 -14.57 -9.35
N LEU A 442 -3.58 -15.07 -9.02
CA LEU A 442 -2.33 -14.35 -9.20
C LEU A 442 -2.06 -14.09 -10.68
N ALA A 443 -2.12 -15.11 -11.52
CA ALA A 443 -1.84 -15.01 -12.95
C ALA A 443 -2.77 -14.03 -13.68
N GLU A 444 -4.00 -13.89 -13.23
CA GLU A 444 -4.96 -12.95 -13.82
C GLU A 444 -4.86 -11.53 -13.23
N LEU A 445 -4.73 -11.40 -11.91
CA LEU A 445 -4.69 -10.09 -11.25
C LEU A 445 -3.44 -9.27 -11.57
N VAL A 446 -2.31 -9.90 -11.88
CA VAL A 446 -1.07 -9.19 -12.31
C VAL A 446 -1.22 -8.44 -13.64
N LYS A 447 -2.26 -8.73 -14.42
CA LYS A 447 -2.60 -8.01 -15.66
C LYS A 447 -3.22 -6.63 -15.41
N ILE A 448 -3.60 -6.34 -14.17
CA ILE A 448 -4.27 -5.11 -13.73
C ILE A 448 -3.27 -4.26 -12.97
N ASP A 449 -3.29 -2.93 -13.19
CA ASP A 449 -2.56 -2.02 -12.32
C ASP A 449 -3.01 -2.22 -10.87
N PRO A 450 -2.11 -2.58 -9.93
CA PRO A 450 -2.49 -2.87 -8.55
C PRO A 450 -3.31 -1.77 -7.88
N LYS A 451 -3.12 -0.50 -8.28
CA LYS A 451 -3.92 0.64 -7.80
C LYS A 451 -5.40 0.56 -8.22
N SER A 452 -5.72 -0.20 -9.25
CA SER A 452 -7.08 -0.39 -9.74
C SER A 452 -7.78 -1.59 -9.11
N ILE A 453 -7.08 -2.37 -8.27
CA ILE A 453 -7.66 -3.43 -7.47
C ILE A 453 -8.17 -2.80 -6.17
N GLY A 454 -9.47 -2.89 -5.90
CA GLY A 454 -10.07 -2.34 -4.68
C GLY A 454 -9.65 -3.13 -3.45
N VAL A 455 -8.72 -2.60 -2.67
CA VAL A 455 -8.15 -3.24 -1.47
C VAL A 455 -8.38 -2.44 -0.19
N GLY A 456 -9.02 -1.28 -0.28
CA GLY A 456 -9.38 -0.49 0.89
C GLY A 456 -10.06 0.84 0.58
N GLN A 457 -10.55 1.50 1.62
CA GLN A 457 -11.19 2.81 1.54
C GLN A 457 -10.14 3.91 1.29
N TYR A 458 -10.55 5.01 0.66
CA TYR A 458 -9.71 6.19 0.39
C TYR A 458 -8.52 5.94 -0.54
N GLN A 459 -8.44 4.78 -1.20
CA GLN A 459 -7.34 4.39 -2.09
C GLN A 459 -7.07 5.44 -3.19
N HIS A 460 -8.11 6.08 -3.72
CA HIS A 460 -8.00 7.09 -4.78
C HIS A 460 -7.66 8.50 -4.28
N ASP A 461 -7.70 8.74 -2.96
CA ASP A 461 -7.39 10.05 -2.37
C ASP A 461 -5.93 10.18 -1.94
N MET A 462 -5.20 9.09 -1.91
CA MET A 462 -3.81 9.01 -1.46
C MET A 462 -2.81 9.46 -2.52
N ASN A 463 -1.56 9.62 -2.11
CA ASN A 463 -0.43 9.80 -3.02
C ASN A 463 -0.31 8.59 -3.96
N GLN A 464 -0.72 8.77 -5.22
CA GLN A 464 -0.81 7.69 -6.22
C GLN A 464 0.55 7.11 -6.63
N LYS A 465 1.63 7.88 -6.52
CA LYS A 465 2.99 7.38 -6.78
C LYS A 465 3.40 6.42 -5.67
N ARG A 466 3.29 6.84 -4.41
CA ARG A 466 3.63 6.03 -3.24
C ARG A 466 2.78 4.76 -3.17
N LEU A 467 1.48 4.89 -3.43
CA LEU A 467 0.56 3.76 -3.49
C LEU A 467 0.98 2.75 -4.57
N GLY A 468 1.34 3.22 -5.77
CA GLY A 468 1.81 2.37 -6.86
C GLY A 468 3.08 1.61 -6.53
N GLU A 469 4.05 2.27 -5.89
CA GLU A 469 5.30 1.65 -5.42
C GLU A 469 5.01 0.57 -4.36
N THR A 470 4.18 0.88 -3.38
CA THR A 470 3.82 -0.04 -2.29
C THR A 470 3.09 -1.28 -2.82
N LEU A 471 2.03 -1.11 -3.60
CA LEU A 471 1.25 -2.23 -4.12
C LEU A 471 2.01 -3.02 -5.19
N GLY A 472 2.83 -2.36 -6.01
CA GLY A 472 3.71 -3.02 -6.96
C GLY A 472 4.72 -3.95 -6.28
N GLY A 473 5.29 -3.51 -5.15
CA GLY A 473 6.15 -4.34 -4.31
C GLY A 473 5.46 -5.60 -3.78
N VAL A 474 4.19 -5.49 -3.37
CA VAL A 474 3.41 -6.66 -2.92
C VAL A 474 3.22 -7.66 -4.05
N VAL A 475 2.90 -7.20 -5.27
CA VAL A 475 2.76 -8.10 -6.43
C VAL A 475 4.08 -8.81 -6.72
N GLU A 476 5.19 -8.08 -6.71
CA GLU A 476 6.54 -8.63 -6.91
C GLU A 476 6.85 -9.73 -5.87
N ASP A 477 6.60 -9.45 -4.59
CA ASP A 477 6.85 -10.41 -3.51
C ASP A 477 5.98 -11.67 -3.67
N CYS A 478 4.69 -11.51 -3.99
CA CYS A 478 3.78 -12.64 -4.21
C CYS A 478 4.21 -13.50 -5.40
N VAL A 479 4.53 -12.89 -6.55
CA VAL A 479 4.95 -13.61 -7.77
C VAL A 479 6.22 -14.41 -7.51
N ASN A 480 7.22 -13.81 -6.86
CA ASN A 480 8.49 -14.48 -6.59
C ASN A 480 8.36 -15.54 -5.47
N SER A 481 7.45 -15.38 -4.51
CA SER A 481 7.20 -16.40 -3.48
C SER A 481 6.53 -17.66 -4.04
N VAL A 482 5.61 -17.49 -4.99
CA VAL A 482 4.92 -18.60 -5.68
C VAL A 482 5.84 -19.27 -6.69
N GLY A 483 6.64 -18.49 -7.40
CA GLY A 483 7.41 -18.93 -8.56
C GLY A 483 6.56 -18.98 -9.83
N VAL A 484 7.20 -18.95 -10.98
CA VAL A 484 6.53 -18.76 -12.28
C VAL A 484 6.95 -19.86 -13.25
N ASP A 485 5.99 -20.52 -13.88
CA ASP A 485 6.29 -21.45 -14.99
C ASP A 485 6.68 -20.67 -16.24
N LEU A 486 7.89 -20.91 -16.73
CA LEU A 486 8.49 -20.19 -17.85
C LEU A 486 7.75 -20.43 -19.18
N ASN A 487 7.15 -21.59 -19.32
CA ASN A 487 6.51 -22.01 -20.58
C ASN A 487 5.04 -21.58 -20.70
N THR A 488 4.37 -21.29 -19.59
CA THR A 488 2.95 -20.92 -19.58
C THR A 488 2.70 -19.47 -19.18
N ALA A 489 3.64 -18.82 -18.52
CA ALA A 489 3.47 -17.48 -17.99
C ALA A 489 3.25 -16.41 -19.07
N SER A 490 2.36 -15.48 -18.77
CA SER A 490 2.14 -14.27 -19.56
C SER A 490 3.28 -13.26 -19.37
N PRO A 491 3.50 -12.35 -20.33
CA PRO A 491 4.47 -11.26 -20.17
C PRO A 491 4.18 -10.39 -18.94
N ALA A 492 2.90 -10.18 -18.58
CA ALA A 492 2.50 -9.45 -17.40
C ALA A 492 3.01 -10.13 -16.13
N LEU A 493 2.84 -11.45 -16.00
CA LEU A 493 3.33 -12.22 -14.86
C LEU A 493 4.86 -12.24 -14.82
N LEU A 494 5.52 -12.49 -15.97
CA LEU A 494 6.97 -12.49 -16.07
C LEU A 494 7.62 -11.17 -15.68
N SER A 495 6.96 -10.04 -15.95
CA SER A 495 7.51 -8.71 -15.62
C SER A 495 7.65 -8.41 -14.13
N TYR A 496 7.01 -9.19 -13.26
CA TYR A 496 7.15 -9.13 -11.80
C TYR A 496 8.18 -10.12 -11.24
N VAL A 497 8.76 -10.97 -12.10
CA VAL A 497 9.85 -11.84 -11.65
C VAL A 497 11.12 -11.01 -11.44
N ALA A 498 11.82 -11.26 -10.34
CA ALA A 498 13.07 -10.58 -10.00
C ALA A 498 14.04 -10.52 -11.20
N GLY A 499 14.53 -9.33 -11.52
CA GLY A 499 15.46 -9.10 -12.62
C GLY A 499 14.84 -9.09 -14.04
N ILE A 500 13.53 -9.26 -14.19
CA ILE A 500 12.82 -9.22 -15.47
C ILE A 500 12.02 -7.92 -15.59
N ASN A 501 12.33 -7.11 -16.58
CA ASN A 501 11.51 -5.96 -16.95
C ASN A 501 10.54 -6.28 -18.10
N ASN A 502 9.62 -5.36 -18.40
CA ASN A 502 8.62 -5.54 -19.47
C ASN A 502 9.22 -5.90 -20.84
N THR A 503 10.41 -5.36 -21.17
CA THR A 503 11.06 -5.66 -22.45
C THR A 503 11.57 -7.10 -22.47
N VAL A 504 12.22 -7.55 -21.41
CA VAL A 504 12.72 -8.92 -21.28
C VAL A 504 11.55 -9.90 -21.23
N ALA A 505 10.46 -9.60 -20.52
CA ALA A 505 9.27 -10.42 -20.47
C ALA A 505 8.67 -10.67 -21.88
N LYS A 506 8.57 -9.63 -22.71
CA LYS A 506 8.14 -9.74 -24.11
C LYS A 506 9.12 -10.55 -24.98
N ASN A 507 10.43 -10.38 -24.74
CA ASN A 507 11.45 -11.14 -25.47
C ASN A 507 11.42 -12.63 -25.09
N ILE A 508 11.09 -12.98 -23.84
CA ILE A 508 10.88 -14.39 -23.44
C ILE A 508 9.70 -14.98 -24.20
N LEU A 509 8.58 -14.26 -24.34
CA LEU A 509 7.43 -14.71 -25.11
C LEU A 509 7.81 -14.91 -26.59
N ALA A 510 8.44 -13.90 -27.20
CA ALA A 510 8.88 -14.00 -28.60
C ALA A 510 9.84 -15.17 -28.83
N TYR A 511 10.81 -15.38 -27.93
CA TYR A 511 11.72 -16.53 -28.00
C TYR A 511 10.95 -17.87 -27.97
N ARG A 512 9.96 -17.98 -27.08
CA ARG A 512 9.11 -19.17 -26.96
C ARG A 512 8.26 -19.41 -28.20
N GLU A 513 7.75 -18.37 -28.85
CA GLU A 513 6.99 -18.45 -30.10
C GLU A 513 7.86 -18.89 -31.29
N GLU A 514 9.10 -18.40 -31.35
CA GLU A 514 10.03 -18.68 -32.43
C GLU A 514 10.74 -20.04 -32.30
N ASN A 515 11.12 -20.41 -31.05
CA ASN A 515 12.00 -21.58 -30.80
C ASN A 515 11.29 -22.75 -30.09
N GLY A 516 10.01 -22.59 -29.72
CA GLY A 516 9.27 -23.57 -28.93
C GLY A 516 9.50 -23.39 -27.42
N LEU A 517 9.07 -24.40 -26.66
CA LEU A 517 9.17 -24.39 -25.19
C LEU A 517 10.63 -24.42 -24.74
N PHE A 518 10.89 -23.78 -23.62
CA PHE A 518 12.17 -23.89 -22.92
C PHE A 518 12.33 -25.29 -22.33
N HIS A 519 13.47 -25.94 -22.58
CA HIS A 519 13.81 -27.25 -22.04
C HIS A 519 14.67 -27.18 -20.79
N ASN A 520 15.36 -26.08 -20.57
CA ASN A 520 16.13 -25.82 -19.35
C ASN A 520 16.35 -24.32 -19.12
N ARG A 521 16.67 -23.96 -17.86
CA ARG A 521 16.93 -22.56 -17.46
C ARG A 521 18.10 -21.93 -18.20
N LYS A 522 19.08 -22.69 -18.68
CA LYS A 522 20.25 -22.15 -19.38
C LYS A 522 19.86 -21.48 -20.70
N GLU A 523 18.76 -21.88 -21.31
CA GLU A 523 18.25 -21.28 -22.55
C GLU A 523 17.81 -19.83 -22.39
N LEU A 524 17.47 -19.40 -21.16
CA LEU A 524 17.21 -17.99 -20.87
C LEU A 524 18.35 -17.06 -21.28
N LYS A 525 19.61 -17.56 -21.28
CA LYS A 525 20.79 -16.78 -21.73
C LYS A 525 20.77 -16.47 -23.22
N LYS A 526 19.92 -17.14 -24.01
CA LYS A 526 19.72 -16.88 -25.43
C LYS A 526 18.67 -15.80 -25.68
N VAL A 527 17.89 -15.41 -24.66
CA VAL A 527 16.84 -14.39 -24.77
C VAL A 527 17.47 -13.01 -24.91
N PRO A 528 17.09 -12.21 -25.93
CA PRO A 528 17.62 -10.87 -26.14
C PRO A 528 17.42 -9.96 -24.91
N LYS A 529 18.42 -9.19 -24.56
CA LYS A 529 18.45 -8.26 -23.41
C LYS A 529 18.38 -8.90 -22.01
N LEU A 530 18.35 -10.23 -21.92
CA LEU A 530 18.50 -10.92 -20.64
C LEU A 530 19.99 -11.17 -20.38
N GLY A 531 20.63 -10.21 -19.72
CA GLY A 531 22.05 -10.26 -19.38
C GLY A 531 22.37 -11.19 -18.18
N PRO A 532 23.66 -11.40 -17.88
CA PRO A 532 24.09 -12.28 -16.79
C PRO A 532 23.49 -11.92 -15.43
N LYS A 533 23.41 -10.64 -15.10
CA LYS A 533 22.82 -10.17 -13.84
C LYS A 533 21.31 -10.47 -13.77
N ALA A 534 20.58 -10.22 -14.85
CA ALA A 534 19.16 -10.55 -14.94
C ALA A 534 18.93 -12.06 -14.80
N PHE A 535 19.78 -12.89 -15.44
CA PHE A 535 19.73 -14.34 -15.30
C PHE A 535 19.96 -14.78 -13.85
N GLU A 536 20.97 -14.25 -13.18
CA GLU A 536 21.22 -14.52 -11.76
C GLU A 536 20.00 -14.19 -10.91
N GLN A 537 19.34 -13.04 -11.15
CA GLN A 537 18.19 -12.62 -10.35
C GLN A 537 16.94 -13.47 -10.59
N CYS A 538 16.68 -13.89 -11.84
CA CYS A 538 15.40 -14.53 -12.18
C CYS A 538 15.42 -16.06 -12.17
N ALA A 539 16.57 -16.69 -12.39
CA ALA A 539 16.64 -18.12 -12.71
C ALA A 539 16.01 -19.03 -11.64
N GLY A 540 16.16 -18.69 -10.35
CA GLY A 540 15.59 -19.49 -9.27
C GLY A 540 14.07 -19.37 -9.13
N PHE A 541 13.47 -18.29 -9.63
CA PHE A 541 12.04 -18.04 -9.57
C PHE A 541 11.27 -18.55 -10.79
N LEU A 542 11.99 -18.84 -11.87
CA LEU A 542 11.42 -19.42 -13.10
C LEU A 542 11.53 -20.92 -13.06
N ARG A 543 10.40 -21.62 -13.21
CA ARG A 543 10.32 -23.09 -13.19
C ARG A 543 9.99 -23.62 -14.57
N ILE A 544 10.45 -24.84 -14.85
CA ILE A 544 10.14 -25.56 -16.08
C ILE A 544 9.69 -26.97 -15.70
N ALA A 545 8.41 -27.25 -15.88
CA ALA A 545 7.78 -28.50 -15.43
C ALA A 545 8.39 -29.74 -16.11
N GLU A 546 8.69 -29.63 -17.40
CA GLU A 546 9.24 -30.73 -18.24
C GLU A 546 10.67 -30.37 -18.68
N SER A 547 11.55 -30.09 -17.71
CA SER A 547 12.95 -29.76 -18.01
C SER A 547 13.81 -31.02 -18.14
N ASP A 548 14.83 -30.90 -18.99
CA ASP A 548 15.93 -31.89 -19.12
C ASP A 548 16.78 -31.95 -17.81
N MET A 549 16.73 -30.88 -17.01
CA MET A 549 17.36 -30.77 -15.70
C MET A 549 16.29 -30.81 -14.59
N PRO A 550 16.14 -31.90 -13.84
CA PRO A 550 15.09 -32.02 -12.83
C PRO A 550 15.03 -30.92 -11.79
N LEU A 551 16.17 -30.29 -11.47
CA LEU A 551 16.23 -29.16 -10.51
C LEU A 551 15.56 -27.89 -11.04
N ASP A 552 15.36 -27.76 -12.35
CA ASP A 552 14.63 -26.63 -12.96
C ASP A 552 13.13 -26.61 -12.60
N LYS A 553 12.58 -27.74 -12.11
CA LYS A 553 11.20 -27.78 -11.55
C LYS A 553 11.09 -27.15 -10.17
N THR A 554 12.21 -26.98 -9.49
CA THR A 554 12.29 -26.54 -8.09
C THR A 554 12.64 -25.08 -7.96
N GLY A 555 12.51 -24.52 -6.76
CA GLY A 555 13.03 -23.19 -6.41
C GLY A 555 14.53 -23.16 -6.09
N VAL A 556 15.26 -24.25 -6.30
CA VAL A 556 16.73 -24.28 -6.11
C VAL A 556 17.39 -23.40 -7.18
N HIS A 557 18.25 -22.49 -6.73
CA HIS A 557 18.99 -21.63 -7.65
C HIS A 557 20.08 -22.39 -8.41
N PRO A 558 20.34 -22.09 -9.70
CA PRO A 558 21.36 -22.80 -10.48
C PRO A 558 22.76 -22.81 -9.87
N GLU A 559 23.13 -21.78 -9.10
CA GLU A 559 24.42 -21.74 -8.38
C GLU A 559 24.56 -22.84 -7.32
N SER A 560 23.43 -23.36 -6.79
CA SER A 560 23.36 -24.37 -5.76
C SER A 560 23.14 -25.79 -6.31
N TYR A 561 23.10 -26.00 -7.64
CA TYR A 561 22.82 -27.31 -8.22
C TYR A 561 23.83 -28.37 -7.81
N LYS A 562 25.13 -28.03 -7.79
CA LYS A 562 26.19 -28.94 -7.36
C LYS A 562 25.99 -29.42 -5.91
N ALA A 563 25.58 -28.49 -5.03
CA ALA A 563 25.32 -28.82 -3.63
C ALA A 563 24.06 -29.71 -3.49
N ALA A 564 23.01 -29.43 -4.27
CA ALA A 564 21.79 -30.25 -4.29
C ALA A 564 22.06 -31.66 -4.82
N GLU A 565 22.85 -31.81 -5.89
CA GLU A 565 23.25 -33.12 -6.42
C GLU A 565 24.12 -33.92 -5.41
N ALA A 566 25.07 -33.25 -4.75
CA ALA A 566 25.89 -33.86 -3.71
C ALA A 566 25.05 -34.33 -2.53
N LEU A 567 24.06 -33.52 -2.11
CA LEU A 567 23.12 -33.86 -1.06
C LEU A 567 22.27 -35.08 -1.41
N LEU A 568 21.71 -35.12 -2.63
CA LEU A 568 20.94 -36.28 -3.10
C LEU A 568 21.78 -37.56 -3.05
N LYS A 569 23.01 -37.51 -3.55
CA LYS A 569 23.94 -38.67 -3.52
C LYS A 569 24.25 -39.15 -2.09
N LEU A 570 24.47 -38.21 -1.16
CA LEU A 570 24.69 -38.55 0.26
C LEU A 570 23.50 -39.30 0.85
N CYS A 571 22.29 -39.00 0.43
CA CYS A 571 21.05 -39.58 0.93
C CYS A 571 20.56 -40.80 0.11
N GLY A 572 21.31 -41.20 -0.93
CA GLY A 572 20.97 -42.36 -1.77
C GLY A 572 19.86 -42.05 -2.80
N TYR A 573 19.71 -40.79 -3.20
CA TYR A 573 18.78 -40.36 -4.24
C TYR A 573 19.51 -39.92 -5.50
N SER A 574 18.80 -39.97 -6.62
CA SER A 574 19.24 -39.48 -7.91
C SER A 574 18.44 -38.27 -8.38
N LEU A 575 18.87 -37.62 -9.46
CA LEU A 575 18.08 -36.56 -10.10
C LEU A 575 16.76 -37.08 -10.70
N GLU A 576 16.72 -38.38 -11.10
CA GLU A 576 15.51 -39.03 -11.61
C GLU A 576 14.46 -39.17 -10.51
N ASP A 577 14.88 -39.39 -9.26
CA ASP A 577 13.97 -39.44 -8.11
C ASP A 577 13.33 -38.10 -7.85
N VAL A 578 14.05 -36.98 -8.12
CA VAL A 578 13.48 -35.61 -8.07
C VAL A 578 12.46 -35.44 -9.19
N ALA A 579 12.80 -35.88 -10.42
CA ALA A 579 11.92 -35.77 -11.57
C ALA A 579 10.59 -36.53 -11.37
N SER A 580 10.65 -37.71 -10.74
CA SER A 580 9.49 -38.56 -10.45
C SER A 580 8.77 -38.26 -9.15
N GLY A 581 9.25 -37.25 -8.34
CA GLY A 581 8.67 -36.91 -7.05
C GLY A 581 8.83 -37.99 -5.96
N GLN A 582 9.85 -38.85 -6.09
CA GLN A 582 10.10 -39.98 -5.18
C GLN A 582 11.01 -39.61 -4.00
N VAL A 583 11.55 -38.39 -3.94
CA VAL A 583 12.36 -37.91 -2.82
C VAL A 583 11.45 -37.63 -1.64
N LYS A 584 11.38 -38.55 -0.67
CA LYS A 584 10.56 -38.43 0.55
C LYS A 584 11.41 -38.62 1.79
N GLY A 585 11.15 -37.81 2.82
CA GLY A 585 11.82 -37.92 4.12
C GLY A 585 13.31 -37.56 4.05
N LEU A 586 13.71 -36.72 3.10
CA LEU A 586 15.07 -36.21 2.96
C LEU A 586 15.50 -35.45 4.22
N ALA A 587 14.59 -34.69 4.82
CA ALA A 587 14.82 -33.99 6.08
C ALA A 587 15.22 -34.91 7.26
N ASN A 588 14.73 -36.14 7.26
CA ASN A 588 15.06 -37.13 8.28
C ASN A 588 16.41 -37.85 8.03
N LYS A 589 16.89 -37.80 6.78
CA LYS A 589 18.17 -38.43 6.38
C LYS A 589 19.37 -37.49 6.48
N VAL A 590 19.12 -36.19 6.59
CA VAL A 590 20.13 -35.14 6.61
C VAL A 590 20.21 -34.53 7.99
N SER A 591 21.42 -34.48 8.58
CA SER A 591 21.67 -33.63 9.76
C SER A 591 21.66 -32.16 9.33
N MET A 592 20.66 -31.40 9.77
CA MET A 592 20.53 -29.97 9.49
C MET A 592 21.50 -29.17 10.37
N THR A 593 22.79 -29.28 10.11
CA THR A 593 23.88 -28.64 10.88
C THR A 593 24.76 -27.79 9.96
N GLU A 594 25.45 -26.82 10.56
CA GLU A 594 26.46 -26.02 9.85
C GLU A 594 27.56 -26.88 9.24
N GLU A 595 28.00 -27.96 9.94
CA GLU A 595 28.99 -28.88 9.42
C GLU A 595 28.57 -29.58 8.13
N THR A 596 27.28 -29.96 8.03
CA THR A 596 26.74 -30.57 6.81
C THR A 596 26.66 -29.54 5.68
N ALA A 597 26.26 -28.31 5.99
CA ALA A 597 26.18 -27.24 5.02
C ALA A 597 27.58 -26.86 4.48
N GLU A 598 28.58 -26.76 5.36
CA GLU A 598 29.98 -26.47 4.98
C GLU A 598 30.57 -27.56 4.07
N LYS A 599 30.31 -28.86 4.34
CA LYS A 599 30.72 -29.98 3.48
C LYS A 599 30.12 -29.87 2.06
N LEU A 600 28.96 -29.25 1.92
CA LEU A 600 28.29 -29.02 0.64
C LEU A 600 28.68 -27.68 0.02
N GLY A 601 29.47 -26.85 0.71
CA GLY A 601 29.90 -25.52 0.26
C GLY A 601 28.79 -24.47 0.23
N ILE A 602 27.77 -24.61 1.10
CA ILE A 602 26.62 -23.73 1.23
C ILE A 602 26.38 -23.35 2.69
N GLY A 603 25.51 -22.38 2.95
CA GLY A 603 25.06 -22.05 4.31
C GLY A 603 23.91 -22.93 4.80
N LEU A 604 23.70 -22.96 6.10
CA LEU A 604 22.60 -23.73 6.71
C LEU A 604 21.21 -23.31 6.25
N PRO A 605 20.88 -22.01 6.07
CA PRO A 605 19.60 -21.59 5.48
C PRO A 605 19.39 -22.12 4.06
N THR A 606 20.43 -22.09 3.21
CA THR A 606 20.37 -22.62 1.85
C THR A 606 20.18 -24.16 1.87
N LEU A 607 20.84 -24.87 2.77
CA LEU A 607 20.64 -26.32 2.96
C LEU A 607 19.17 -26.64 3.30
N GLN A 608 18.60 -25.91 4.24
CA GLN A 608 17.19 -26.08 4.64
C GLN A 608 16.23 -25.82 3.48
N ASP A 609 16.48 -24.78 2.68
CA ASP A 609 15.66 -24.47 1.51
C ASP A 609 15.78 -25.55 0.43
N ILE A 610 16.99 -26.03 0.15
CA ILE A 610 17.22 -27.11 -0.84
C ILE A 610 16.46 -28.38 -0.43
N VAL A 611 16.55 -28.78 0.84
CA VAL A 611 15.83 -29.97 1.33
C VAL A 611 14.32 -29.84 1.13
N LYS A 612 13.73 -28.69 1.48
CA LYS A 612 12.30 -28.43 1.29
C LYS A 612 11.88 -28.49 -0.18
N GLU A 613 12.69 -27.92 -1.06
CA GLU A 613 12.42 -27.87 -2.50
C GLU A 613 12.56 -29.25 -3.18
N LEU A 614 13.50 -30.09 -2.69
CA LEU A 614 13.71 -31.43 -3.21
C LEU A 614 12.61 -32.40 -2.77
N GLU A 615 12.08 -32.26 -1.56
CA GLU A 615 10.97 -33.09 -1.06
C GLU A 615 9.64 -32.77 -1.73
N LYS A 616 9.43 -31.52 -2.13
CA LYS A 616 8.20 -31.07 -2.82
C LYS A 616 8.57 -30.22 -4.03
N PRO A 617 9.05 -30.83 -5.12
CA PRO A 617 9.38 -30.10 -6.35
C PRO A 617 8.15 -29.33 -6.87
N GLY A 618 8.32 -28.06 -7.19
CA GLY A 618 7.21 -27.24 -7.73
C GLY A 618 6.13 -26.87 -6.71
N ARG A 619 6.43 -26.94 -5.41
CA ARG A 619 5.50 -26.53 -4.35
C ARG A 619 4.94 -25.13 -4.63
N ASP A 620 3.62 -25.03 -4.58
CA ASP A 620 2.88 -23.77 -4.58
C ASP A 620 2.48 -23.45 -3.12
N PRO A 621 2.94 -22.37 -2.51
CA PRO A 621 2.59 -22.04 -1.14
C PRO A 621 1.09 -21.79 -0.93
N ARG A 622 0.35 -21.52 -2.01
CA ARG A 622 -1.11 -21.33 -1.98
C ARG A 622 -1.88 -22.63 -1.75
N ASP A 623 -1.29 -23.78 -2.04
CA ASP A 623 -1.93 -25.10 -1.85
C ASP A 623 -2.09 -25.47 -0.36
N GLU A 624 -1.43 -24.75 0.56
CA GLU A 624 -1.55 -24.94 2.00
C GLU A 624 -2.67 -24.10 2.63
N ALA A 625 -3.22 -23.13 1.90
CA ALA A 625 -4.34 -22.34 2.35
C ALA A 625 -5.67 -23.13 2.26
N PRO A 626 -6.67 -22.83 3.12
CA PRO A 626 -7.96 -23.52 3.05
C PRO A 626 -8.63 -23.29 1.70
N ALA A 627 -9.20 -24.36 1.14
CA ALA A 627 -9.88 -24.30 -0.13
C ALA A 627 -11.06 -23.31 -0.11
N PRO A 628 -11.34 -22.60 -1.20
CA PRO A 628 -12.47 -21.68 -1.28
C PRO A 628 -13.80 -22.37 -0.98
N VAL A 629 -14.73 -21.65 -0.32
CA VAL A 629 -16.06 -22.17 -0.02
C VAL A 629 -16.90 -22.23 -1.28
N LEU A 630 -17.19 -23.43 -1.74
CA LEU A 630 -18.11 -23.68 -2.87
C LEU A 630 -19.56 -23.74 -2.36
N ARG A 631 -20.46 -23.08 -3.05
CA ARG A 631 -21.89 -22.93 -2.66
C ARG A 631 -22.80 -23.72 -3.57
N SER A 632 -23.92 -24.18 -3.01
CA SER A 632 -25.03 -24.77 -3.76
C SER A 632 -26.37 -24.07 -3.50
N ASP A 633 -26.48 -23.30 -2.40
CA ASP A 633 -27.69 -22.64 -1.95
C ASP A 633 -27.44 -21.18 -1.55
N VAL A 634 -28.46 -20.35 -1.58
CA VAL A 634 -28.43 -18.94 -1.17
C VAL A 634 -29.19 -18.79 0.16
N LEU A 635 -28.56 -18.11 1.12
CA LEU A 635 -29.21 -17.61 2.32
C LEU A 635 -29.63 -16.15 2.10
N THR A 636 -30.80 -15.77 2.62
CA THR A 636 -31.28 -14.38 2.64
C THR A 636 -31.08 -13.75 4.01
N MET A 637 -31.15 -12.41 4.10
CA MET A 637 -31.05 -11.73 5.41
C MET A 637 -32.22 -12.10 6.33
N GLU A 638 -33.38 -12.39 5.75
CA GLU A 638 -34.59 -12.82 6.48
C GLU A 638 -34.41 -14.21 7.10
N ASP A 639 -33.54 -15.05 6.54
CA ASP A 639 -33.24 -16.38 7.07
C ASP A 639 -32.33 -16.34 8.30
N LEU A 640 -31.62 -15.22 8.50
CA LEU A 640 -30.71 -15.05 9.61
C LEU A 640 -31.45 -14.82 10.93
N LYS A 641 -31.06 -15.57 11.96
CA LYS A 641 -31.54 -15.42 13.33
C LYS A 641 -30.39 -15.10 14.27
N GLU A 642 -30.69 -14.31 15.29
CA GLU A 642 -29.73 -14.06 16.38
C GLU A 642 -29.26 -15.38 16.99
N GLY A 643 -27.97 -15.50 17.23
CA GLY A 643 -27.38 -16.73 17.76
C GLY A 643 -27.01 -17.77 16.67
N MET A 644 -27.41 -17.59 15.42
CA MET A 644 -27.06 -18.50 14.32
C MET A 644 -25.55 -18.52 14.07
N VAL A 645 -24.98 -19.71 14.03
CA VAL A 645 -23.55 -19.92 13.77
C VAL A 645 -23.34 -20.29 12.31
N LEU A 646 -22.45 -19.55 11.63
CA LEU A 646 -22.19 -19.70 10.21
C LEU A 646 -20.69 -19.67 9.94
N LYS A 647 -20.28 -20.33 8.86
CA LYS A 647 -18.94 -20.13 8.29
C LYS A 647 -18.99 -18.99 7.27
N GLY A 648 -18.04 -18.09 7.35
CA GLY A 648 -17.92 -17.00 6.39
C GLY A 648 -16.48 -16.77 5.99
N THR A 649 -16.30 -15.99 4.92
CA THR A 649 -15.00 -15.61 4.41
C THR A 649 -14.75 -14.13 4.70
N VAL A 650 -13.61 -13.78 5.26
CA VAL A 650 -13.20 -12.39 5.51
C VAL A 650 -12.97 -11.70 4.16
N ARG A 651 -13.80 -10.69 3.85
CA ARG A 651 -13.74 -9.94 2.59
C ARG A 651 -13.01 -8.63 2.68
N ASN A 652 -13.01 -8.00 3.83
CA ASN A 652 -12.32 -6.75 4.05
C ASN A 652 -11.90 -6.61 5.49
N VAL A 653 -10.72 -6.05 5.71
CA VAL A 653 -10.17 -5.75 7.04
C VAL A 653 -9.93 -4.25 7.12
N ILE A 654 -10.53 -3.62 8.13
CA ILE A 654 -10.44 -2.18 8.38
C ILE A 654 -10.09 -1.94 9.85
N ASP A 655 -9.67 -0.73 10.20
CA ASP A 655 -9.16 -0.39 11.55
C ASP A 655 -10.11 -0.76 12.69
N PHE A 656 -11.42 -0.67 12.49
CA PHE A 656 -12.41 -0.91 13.52
C PHE A 656 -13.11 -2.28 13.46
N GLY A 657 -12.72 -3.14 12.51
CA GLY A 657 -13.31 -4.48 12.40
C GLY A 657 -13.06 -5.18 11.08
N VAL A 658 -13.80 -6.25 10.86
CA VAL A 658 -13.73 -7.03 9.62
C VAL A 658 -15.10 -7.27 9.02
N PHE A 659 -15.19 -7.24 7.70
CA PHE A 659 -16.37 -7.63 6.95
C PHE A 659 -16.26 -9.08 6.54
N VAL A 660 -17.29 -9.86 6.87
CA VAL A 660 -17.33 -11.30 6.63
C VAL A 660 -18.53 -11.63 5.75
N ASP A 661 -18.25 -12.27 4.62
CA ASP A 661 -19.27 -12.84 3.74
C ASP A 661 -19.76 -14.18 4.33
N ILE A 662 -20.95 -14.20 4.85
CA ILE A 662 -21.60 -15.37 5.45
C ILE A 662 -22.59 -16.08 4.50
N GLY A 663 -22.54 -15.75 3.21
CA GLY A 663 -23.43 -16.34 2.21
C GLY A 663 -24.75 -15.61 2.02
N VAL A 664 -24.94 -14.47 2.69
CA VAL A 664 -26.02 -13.51 2.41
C VAL A 664 -25.45 -12.32 1.63
N HIS A 665 -26.32 -11.54 0.99
CA HIS A 665 -25.89 -10.48 0.09
C HIS A 665 -25.26 -9.25 0.75
N GLN A 666 -25.26 -9.20 2.05
CA GLN A 666 -24.66 -8.15 2.85
C GLN A 666 -23.58 -8.74 3.71
N ASP A 667 -22.35 -8.24 3.57
CA ASP A 667 -21.28 -8.65 4.47
C ASP A 667 -21.63 -8.26 5.91
N GLY A 668 -21.43 -9.19 6.83
CA GLY A 668 -21.60 -8.93 8.25
C GLY A 668 -20.36 -8.27 8.82
N LEU A 669 -20.55 -7.30 9.71
CA LEU A 669 -19.47 -6.64 10.42
C LEU A 669 -19.16 -7.37 11.73
N VAL A 670 -17.93 -7.81 11.91
CA VAL A 670 -17.35 -8.18 13.21
C VAL A 670 -16.52 -7.00 13.70
N HIS A 671 -17.03 -6.27 14.68
CA HIS A 671 -16.31 -5.16 15.28
C HIS A 671 -15.02 -5.67 15.96
N ILE A 672 -13.96 -4.85 16.03
CA ILE A 672 -12.65 -5.23 16.59
C ILE A 672 -12.77 -5.87 17.99
N SER A 673 -13.69 -5.40 18.83
CA SER A 673 -13.95 -5.97 20.15
C SER A 673 -14.64 -7.33 20.13
N GLN A 674 -15.11 -7.80 18.98
CA GLN A 674 -15.85 -9.05 18.79
C GLN A 674 -15.05 -10.11 18.01
N ILE A 675 -13.79 -9.82 17.64
CA ILE A 675 -12.95 -10.72 16.87
C ILE A 675 -12.37 -11.83 17.76
N CYS A 676 -11.82 -11.47 18.92
CA CYS A 676 -11.22 -12.43 19.86
C CYS A 676 -11.35 -11.94 21.31
N ASP A 677 -11.04 -12.83 22.27
CA ASP A 677 -11.16 -12.53 23.71
C ASP A 677 -10.01 -11.70 24.25
N ARG A 678 -8.84 -11.70 23.56
CA ARG A 678 -7.71 -10.85 23.90
C ARG A 678 -7.86 -9.44 23.30
N PHE A 679 -7.25 -8.47 23.97
CA PHE A 679 -7.15 -7.11 23.38
C PHE A 679 -6.21 -7.13 22.19
N ILE A 680 -6.67 -6.59 21.06
CA ILE A 680 -5.91 -6.37 19.83
C ILE A 680 -5.97 -4.89 19.45
N LYS A 681 -4.88 -4.36 18.92
CA LYS A 681 -4.82 -2.96 18.46
C LYS A 681 -5.38 -2.82 17.06
N HIS A 682 -5.22 -3.86 16.26
CA HIS A 682 -5.69 -3.89 14.87
C HIS A 682 -6.23 -5.28 14.52
N PRO A 683 -7.31 -5.38 13.73
CA PRO A 683 -7.91 -6.67 13.34
C PRO A 683 -6.96 -7.65 12.65
N LEU A 684 -5.95 -7.17 11.89
CA LEU A 684 -4.92 -8.01 11.25
C LEU A 684 -4.06 -8.82 12.23
N GLU A 685 -4.08 -8.50 13.53
CA GLU A 685 -3.41 -9.31 14.55
C GLU A 685 -4.13 -10.66 14.81
N ALA A 686 -5.37 -10.79 14.37
CA ALA A 686 -6.20 -11.97 14.62
C ALA A 686 -6.74 -12.63 13.35
N VAL A 687 -7.01 -11.87 12.30
CA VAL A 687 -7.61 -12.38 11.04
C VAL A 687 -7.03 -11.68 9.82
N LYS A 688 -7.09 -12.36 8.68
CA LYS A 688 -6.60 -11.85 7.38
C LYS A 688 -7.70 -11.91 6.33
N LEU A 689 -7.54 -11.14 5.27
CA LEU A 689 -8.41 -11.21 4.10
C LEU A 689 -8.40 -12.64 3.52
N GLY A 690 -9.58 -13.17 3.23
CA GLY A 690 -9.73 -14.53 2.69
C GLY A 690 -9.78 -15.63 3.76
N ASP A 691 -9.54 -15.34 5.03
CA ASP A 691 -9.70 -16.33 6.09
C ASP A 691 -11.14 -16.85 6.16
N ILE A 692 -11.27 -18.16 6.36
CA ILE A 692 -12.55 -18.78 6.65
C ILE A 692 -12.72 -18.79 8.16
N VAL A 693 -13.73 -18.04 8.62
CA VAL A 693 -13.99 -17.87 10.05
C VAL A 693 -15.36 -18.38 10.42
N THR A 694 -15.49 -18.87 11.66
CA THR A 694 -16.79 -19.19 12.23
C THR A 694 -17.31 -17.96 12.95
N VAL A 695 -18.52 -17.54 12.63
CA VAL A 695 -19.15 -16.35 13.21
C VAL A 695 -20.54 -16.67 13.73
N LYS A 696 -20.98 -15.93 14.74
CA LYS A 696 -22.32 -15.98 15.27
C LYS A 696 -23.03 -14.65 15.05
N VAL A 697 -24.26 -14.69 14.57
CA VAL A 697 -25.09 -13.53 14.33
C VAL A 697 -25.46 -12.90 15.68
N LEU A 698 -25.12 -11.62 15.89
CA LEU A 698 -25.49 -10.82 17.05
C LEU A 698 -26.80 -10.08 16.82
N SER A 699 -26.95 -9.47 15.65
CA SER A 699 -28.19 -8.74 15.29
C SER A 699 -28.28 -8.59 13.77
N VAL A 700 -29.51 -8.48 13.29
CA VAL A 700 -29.83 -8.22 11.88
C VAL A 700 -30.77 -7.03 11.79
N ASP A 701 -30.34 -5.95 11.15
CA ASP A 701 -31.16 -4.78 10.87
C ASP A 701 -31.54 -4.79 9.38
N LEU A 702 -32.75 -5.29 9.12
CA LEU A 702 -33.29 -5.41 7.75
C LEU A 702 -33.51 -4.04 7.08
N GLN A 703 -33.85 -3.00 7.87
CA GLN A 703 -34.14 -1.67 7.34
C GLN A 703 -32.83 -0.98 6.87
N ARG A 704 -31.77 -1.07 7.69
CA ARG A 704 -30.47 -0.48 7.40
C ARG A 704 -29.56 -1.43 6.65
N LYS A 705 -30.01 -2.65 6.37
CA LYS A 705 -29.22 -3.72 5.74
C LYS A 705 -27.87 -3.94 6.44
N ARG A 706 -27.90 -4.06 7.77
CA ARG A 706 -26.70 -4.29 8.58
C ARG A 706 -26.79 -5.61 9.33
N ILE A 707 -25.69 -6.34 9.35
CA ILE A 707 -25.54 -7.59 10.08
C ILE A 707 -24.35 -7.40 11.03
N SER A 708 -24.60 -7.59 12.32
CA SER A 708 -23.54 -7.58 13.32
C SER A 708 -23.19 -9.01 13.70
N LEU A 709 -21.92 -9.31 13.69
CA LEU A 709 -21.37 -10.65 13.92
C LEU A 709 -20.38 -10.64 15.09
N THR A 710 -20.15 -11.81 15.68
CA THR A 710 -19.08 -12.05 16.64
C THR A 710 -18.34 -13.34 16.30
N MET A 711 -17.04 -13.34 16.52
CA MET A 711 -16.18 -14.54 16.49
C MET A 711 -15.90 -15.05 17.92
N ARG A 712 -16.36 -14.34 18.95
CA ARG A 712 -16.13 -14.70 20.34
C ARG A 712 -17.11 -15.79 20.79
N GLY A 713 -16.58 -16.79 21.50
CA GLY A 713 -17.40 -17.88 22.01
C GLY A 713 -18.03 -18.76 20.93
N VAL A 714 -17.36 -18.87 19.78
CA VAL A 714 -17.75 -19.75 18.66
C VAL A 714 -16.57 -20.69 18.39
N GLU A 715 -16.76 -21.99 18.55
CA GLU A 715 -15.79 -23.04 18.24
C GLU A 715 -15.85 -23.44 16.75
#